data_de3a8de19c95ef333b8ef0df9b4f6af7
#
_entry.id   de3a8de19c95ef333b8ef0df9b4f6af7
#
_cell.length_a   1.000
_cell.length_b   1.000
_cell.length_c   1.000
_cell.angle_alpha   90.00
_cell.angle_beta   90.00
_cell.angle_gamma   90.00
#
_symmetry.space_group_name_H-M   'P 1'
#
loop_
_entity.id
_entity.type
_entity.pdbx_description
1 polymer ?
#
loop_
_entity_poly.entity_id
_entity_poly.type
_entity_poly.pdbx_seq_one_letter_code
_entity_poly.pdbx_strand_id
1 'polypeptide(L)'
;MTIIMLRRALLLGSIATAPFIAVHAAAMAAETPAGAEAAAAEQGIAEGSNILVTATKVNEIAPVTASLQTTQPQAIISRSFIEDSLPATADFNQIALISPSVSNFGGVNGAGLSESKAQIRGFQDAEYNITYDGVPFGDTNDPSHHSNTFFPSNTIETLVVDRGPGNASNLGIATFGGSMNLFSRATRKDASAELKGSYGTWNTWLARAVLQSGSIDALGGTQVMLSGQHIESDGARTYSPFKSNNIFGKVMIPIGPDVKLTLLGTYNENSFNQPDKDGATQGQIALYGKNFSLNNDPNSQTYYGYNHTHKTTDFEIVKLEANIAPGSTFENRAYTYSYDNETLSGNDVTLFAAATPKSAADIVTANKVTLTPGGAKVFGVPGYTKTNKYRVWGDIAKARIQLTDFATVTAGMWIERANTYRQQRDVNLVTMAPNYAEKAVKNPVTSAATPANIKFDQDSHTNHSELFTELELRPLPGLTVTPGFKHVDFERRINAAYNQTTRYAQNISKDYQADLPFLTANYAVTEQLATYAQFARGFLAPPLSVLYVDKPEFSTVAPQKSTNYQAGFVYHGSHLSLDADVYYIDFRNKVAVDTTAPASEGTVYINLGKAVYKGVEGQITYAFDNGLAVFANGSRNYAKTNNPGTVHTQVPNAPMWTAAGGVLFKSGPVKVSLIDKYTGPQYAIDGEPAAYRIAGYNTAILSARYEIGPVQIGIEVNDLFNSKRVTNINQGKAYTDPVTKAVSQPYDQYFYQPGRSVTGDITLTF
;
A
#
# COMPACT_ATOMS: atom_id res chain seq x y z
N MET A 1 -8.68 26.70 19.04
CA MET A 1 -8.27 25.66 20.00
C MET A 1 -9.43 25.00 20.76
N THR A 2 -10.51 25.71 21.09
CA THR A 2 -11.63 25.18 21.89
C THR A 2 -12.63 24.30 21.12
N ILE A 3 -12.79 24.47 19.79
CA ILE A 3 -13.74 23.73 18.96
C ILE A 3 -13.20 22.33 18.58
N ILE A 4 -11.89 22.17 18.49
CA ILE A 4 -11.27 20.87 18.14
C ILE A 4 -11.29 19.90 19.33
N MET A 5 -11.20 20.41 20.57
CA MET A 5 -11.32 19.57 21.77
C MET A 5 -12.75 19.06 22.02
N LEU A 6 -13.78 19.83 21.61
CA LEU A 6 -15.17 19.40 21.76
C LEU A 6 -15.55 18.27 20.79
N ARG A 7 -14.95 18.22 19.60
CA ARG A 7 -15.13 17.09 18.66
C ARG A 7 -14.46 15.80 19.10
N ARG A 8 -13.30 15.87 19.77
CA ARG A 8 -12.63 14.68 20.35
C ARG A 8 -13.40 14.10 21.55
N ALA A 9 -14.05 14.94 22.35
CA ALA A 9 -14.85 14.49 23.49
C ALA A 9 -16.19 13.83 23.09
N LEU A 10 -16.80 14.23 22.00
CA LEU A 10 -18.07 13.66 21.51
C LEU A 10 -17.93 12.27 20.87
N LEU A 11 -16.77 11.95 20.29
CA LEU A 11 -16.50 10.61 19.72
C LEU A 11 -16.10 9.58 20.78
N LEU A 12 -15.50 9.99 21.89
CA LEU A 12 -15.08 9.10 22.99
C LEU A 12 -16.14 8.95 24.10
N GLY A 13 -17.09 9.87 24.19
CA GLY A 13 -18.10 9.90 25.26
C GLY A 13 -19.38 9.11 24.93
N SER A 14 -19.64 8.73 23.69
CA SER A 14 -20.88 8.06 23.29
C SER A 14 -20.84 6.53 23.28
N ILE A 15 -19.70 5.92 23.57
CA ILE A 15 -19.54 4.44 23.61
C ILE A 15 -19.76 3.88 25.04
N ALA A 16 -19.85 4.70 26.09
CA ALA A 16 -19.86 4.23 27.46
C ALA A 16 -21.24 3.97 28.09
N THR A 17 -22.35 4.25 27.40
CA THR A 17 -23.70 4.01 27.95
C THR A 17 -24.70 3.51 26.89
N ALA A 18 -24.47 2.32 26.34
CA ALA A 18 -25.54 1.56 25.69
C ALA A 18 -26.05 0.50 26.68
N PRO A 19 -27.34 0.44 27.01
CA PRO A 19 -27.87 -0.63 27.84
C PRO A 19 -27.78 -1.97 27.09
N PHE A 20 -27.22 -2.97 27.76
CA PHE A 20 -27.28 -4.37 27.31
C PHE A 20 -28.75 -4.78 27.21
N ILE A 21 -29.28 -4.84 26.00
CA ILE A 21 -30.52 -5.55 25.71
C ILE A 21 -30.15 -7.03 25.62
N ALA A 22 -30.48 -7.79 26.66
CA ALA A 22 -30.36 -9.24 26.63
C ALA A 22 -31.38 -9.78 25.60
N VAL A 23 -30.90 -10.14 24.43
CA VAL A 23 -31.66 -10.92 23.45
C VAL A 23 -31.60 -12.38 23.88
N HIS A 24 -32.71 -12.92 24.36
CA HIS A 24 -32.88 -14.35 24.56
C HIS A 24 -32.94 -15.01 23.18
N ALA A 25 -31.82 -15.58 22.73
CA ALA A 25 -31.77 -16.43 21.55
C ALA A 25 -32.35 -17.80 21.92
N ALA A 26 -33.52 -18.11 21.44
CA ALA A 26 -34.02 -19.49 21.40
C ALA A 26 -33.16 -20.27 20.39
N ALA A 27 -32.42 -21.28 20.87
CA ALA A 27 -31.70 -22.20 20.04
C ALA A 27 -32.70 -23.02 19.19
N MET A 28 -32.79 -22.73 17.92
CA MET A 28 -33.29 -23.67 16.93
C MET A 28 -32.14 -24.05 16.02
N ALA A 29 -31.71 -25.32 16.11
CA ALA A 29 -30.79 -25.92 15.19
C ALA A 29 -31.43 -25.91 13.78
N ALA A 30 -30.87 -25.08 12.88
CA ALA A 30 -31.15 -25.16 11.46
C ALA A 30 -29.85 -25.57 10.77
N GLU A 31 -29.86 -26.70 10.11
CA GLU A 31 -28.84 -27.12 9.17
C GLU A 31 -28.67 -26.03 8.12
N THR A 32 -27.49 -25.44 8.05
CA THR A 32 -27.16 -24.42 7.05
C THR A 32 -26.88 -25.15 5.72
N PRO A 33 -27.64 -24.88 4.64
CA PRO A 33 -27.29 -25.44 3.34
C PRO A 33 -26.01 -24.78 2.83
N ALA A 34 -25.07 -25.57 2.34
CA ALA A 34 -23.81 -25.12 1.72
C ALA A 34 -23.95 -24.13 0.55
N GLY A 35 -25.18 -23.79 0.14
CA GLY A 35 -25.49 -22.80 -0.89
C GLY A 35 -25.59 -21.34 -0.42
N ALA A 36 -25.66 -21.08 0.90
CA ALA A 36 -25.85 -19.70 1.39
C ALA A 36 -24.53 -18.89 1.42
N GLU A 37 -23.39 -19.55 1.60
CA GLU A 37 -22.08 -18.90 1.55
C GLU A 37 -21.67 -18.50 0.11
N ALA A 38 -22.03 -19.34 -0.88
CA ALA A 38 -21.81 -19.01 -2.30
C ALA A 38 -22.66 -17.80 -2.74
N ALA A 39 -23.92 -17.67 -2.27
CA ALA A 39 -24.78 -16.53 -2.57
C ALA A 39 -24.32 -15.23 -1.88
N ALA A 40 -23.69 -15.32 -0.70
CA ALA A 40 -23.12 -14.15 -0.01
C ALA A 40 -21.82 -13.68 -0.69
N ALA A 41 -21.02 -14.60 -1.22
CA ALA A 41 -19.84 -14.29 -2.02
C ALA A 41 -20.22 -13.63 -3.37
N GLU A 42 -21.30 -14.09 -4.03
CA GLU A 42 -21.82 -13.45 -5.25
C GLU A 42 -22.28 -11.99 -5.01
N GLN A 43 -22.86 -11.68 -3.84
CA GLN A 43 -23.33 -10.32 -3.55
C GLN A 43 -22.20 -9.36 -3.16
N GLY A 44 -21.11 -9.83 -2.52
CA GLY A 44 -19.94 -9.02 -2.22
C GLY A 44 -19.09 -8.69 -3.45
N ILE A 45 -19.12 -9.57 -4.45
CA ILE A 45 -18.35 -9.44 -5.70
C ILE A 45 -19.05 -8.49 -6.69
N ALA A 46 -20.39 -8.33 -6.61
CA ALA A 46 -21.14 -7.42 -7.48
C ALA A 46 -20.87 -5.92 -7.23
N GLU A 47 -20.20 -5.54 -6.16
CA GLU A 47 -19.82 -4.15 -5.89
C GLU A 47 -18.62 -3.66 -6.71
N GLY A 48 -17.78 -4.57 -7.25
CA GLY A 48 -16.69 -4.24 -8.18
C GLY A 48 -17.12 -4.54 -9.63
N SER A 49 -17.35 -3.52 -10.43
CA SER A 49 -17.68 -3.67 -11.84
C SER A 49 -16.77 -4.67 -12.54
N ASN A 50 -17.31 -5.76 -13.07
CA ASN A 50 -16.67 -6.83 -13.86
C ASN A 50 -15.89 -7.93 -13.11
N ILE A 51 -16.09 -8.14 -11.82
CA ILE A 51 -15.58 -9.33 -11.13
C ILE A 51 -16.68 -10.39 -11.13
N LEU A 52 -16.79 -11.18 -12.19
CA LEU A 52 -17.63 -12.38 -12.22
C LEU A 52 -16.75 -13.60 -11.93
N VAL A 53 -16.87 -14.15 -10.73
CA VAL A 53 -16.27 -15.45 -10.38
C VAL A 53 -17.42 -16.45 -10.33
N THR A 54 -17.46 -17.39 -11.24
CA THR A 54 -18.42 -18.49 -11.21
C THR A 54 -18.17 -19.35 -9.97
N ALA A 55 -19.22 -19.64 -9.21
CA ALA A 55 -19.15 -20.54 -8.05
C ALA A 55 -18.78 -21.96 -8.50
N THR A 56 -17.47 -22.26 -8.53
CA THR A 56 -16.94 -23.59 -8.79
C THR A 56 -16.13 -24.05 -7.59
N LYS A 57 -16.01 -25.36 -7.40
CA LYS A 57 -15.24 -25.93 -6.28
C LYS A 57 -13.81 -25.43 -6.20
N VAL A 58 -13.18 -25.16 -7.34
CA VAL A 58 -11.83 -24.60 -7.38
C VAL A 58 -11.81 -23.15 -6.91
N ASN A 59 -12.83 -22.34 -7.23
CA ASN A 59 -12.88 -20.93 -6.84
C ASN A 59 -13.13 -20.74 -5.33
N GLU A 60 -13.74 -21.72 -4.66
CA GLU A 60 -13.98 -21.67 -3.20
C GLU A 60 -12.70 -21.90 -2.37
N ILE A 61 -11.68 -22.58 -2.95
CA ILE A 61 -10.46 -22.96 -2.23
C ILE A 61 -9.20 -22.33 -2.83
N ALA A 62 -9.25 -21.87 -4.08
CA ALA A 62 -8.09 -21.26 -4.74
C ALA A 62 -7.62 -20.01 -3.99
N PRO A 63 -6.32 -19.86 -3.71
CA PRO A 63 -5.79 -18.66 -3.06
C PRO A 63 -5.91 -17.43 -3.95
N VAL A 64 -5.88 -17.64 -5.27
CA VAL A 64 -5.95 -16.60 -6.29
C VAL A 64 -6.75 -17.12 -7.48
N THR A 65 -7.63 -16.26 -8.03
CA THR A 65 -8.38 -16.53 -9.25
C THR A 65 -8.29 -15.32 -10.20
N ALA A 66 -8.75 -15.48 -11.45
CA ALA A 66 -8.91 -14.38 -12.41
C ALA A 66 -10.32 -14.44 -13.02
N SER A 67 -10.89 -13.30 -13.42
CA SER A 67 -12.20 -13.28 -14.06
C SER A 67 -12.12 -13.71 -15.52
N LEU A 68 -13.09 -14.49 -16.01
CA LEU A 68 -13.26 -14.78 -17.45
C LEU A 68 -13.57 -13.52 -18.28
N GLN A 69 -14.04 -12.45 -17.65
CA GLN A 69 -14.33 -11.17 -18.30
C GLN A 69 -13.14 -10.18 -18.22
N THR A 70 -12.01 -10.60 -17.65
CA THR A 70 -10.87 -9.70 -17.53
C THR A 70 -10.34 -9.26 -18.91
N THR A 71 -9.81 -8.06 -18.97
CA THR A 71 -9.13 -7.51 -20.16
C THR A 71 -7.63 -7.30 -19.92
N GLN A 72 -7.14 -7.74 -18.78
CA GLN A 72 -5.74 -7.65 -18.33
C GLN A 72 -5.42 -8.76 -17.36
N PRO A 73 -4.14 -9.06 -17.08
CA PRO A 73 -3.75 -10.02 -16.05
C PRO A 73 -4.27 -9.61 -14.68
N GLN A 74 -4.99 -10.52 -14.02
CA GLN A 74 -5.70 -10.23 -12.77
C GLN A 74 -5.42 -11.32 -11.73
N ALA A 75 -5.41 -10.94 -10.46
CA ALA A 75 -5.34 -11.84 -9.32
C ALA A 75 -6.36 -11.39 -8.27
N ILE A 76 -7.42 -12.18 -8.08
CA ILE A 76 -8.49 -11.94 -7.11
C ILE A 76 -8.21 -12.78 -5.86
N ILE A 77 -8.12 -12.13 -4.71
CA ILE A 77 -7.83 -12.73 -3.41
C ILE A 77 -9.04 -12.53 -2.51
N SER A 78 -9.69 -13.62 -2.12
CA SER A 78 -10.95 -13.62 -1.38
C SER A 78 -10.77 -13.41 0.12
N ARG A 79 -11.85 -13.02 0.80
CA ARG A 79 -11.89 -12.93 2.27
C ARG A 79 -11.56 -14.25 2.95
N SER A 80 -12.09 -15.36 2.46
CA SER A 80 -11.83 -16.69 3.03
C SER A 80 -10.34 -17.03 3.02
N PHE A 81 -9.63 -16.74 1.94
CA PHE A 81 -8.19 -16.94 1.90
C PHE A 81 -7.44 -16.02 2.88
N ILE A 82 -7.82 -14.73 2.97
CA ILE A 82 -7.23 -13.78 3.91
C ILE A 82 -7.38 -14.27 5.36
N GLU A 83 -8.58 -14.73 5.74
CA GLU A 83 -8.86 -15.19 7.11
C GLU A 83 -8.25 -16.55 7.42
N ASP A 84 -8.29 -17.48 6.48
CA ASP A 84 -7.90 -18.88 6.73
C ASP A 84 -6.38 -19.11 6.60
N SER A 85 -5.67 -18.29 5.82
CA SER A 85 -4.29 -18.59 5.41
C SER A 85 -3.25 -17.52 5.73
N LEU A 86 -3.67 -16.29 6.12
CA LEU A 86 -2.74 -15.20 6.37
C LEU A 86 -2.80 -14.71 7.82
N PRO A 87 -1.72 -14.07 8.33
CA PRO A 87 -1.71 -13.43 9.63
C PRO A 87 -2.87 -12.46 9.80
N ALA A 88 -3.57 -12.51 10.93
CA ALA A 88 -4.66 -11.59 11.23
C ALA A 88 -4.20 -10.12 11.25
N THR A 89 -2.89 -9.89 11.46
CA THR A 89 -2.24 -8.57 11.44
C THR A 89 -1.76 -8.15 10.05
N ALA A 90 -1.84 -9.04 9.02
CA ALA A 90 -1.31 -8.76 7.68
C ALA A 90 -1.84 -7.44 7.10
N ASP A 91 -0.96 -6.67 6.47
CA ASP A 91 -1.33 -5.51 5.67
C ASP A 91 -1.71 -5.90 4.23
N PHE A 92 -2.24 -4.97 3.46
CA PHE A 92 -2.68 -5.25 2.10
C PHE A 92 -1.54 -5.64 1.13
N ASN A 93 -0.32 -5.18 1.36
CA ASN A 93 0.84 -5.60 0.56
C ASN A 93 1.18 -7.07 0.82
N GLN A 94 1.05 -7.54 2.05
CA GLN A 94 1.26 -8.95 2.40
C GLN A 94 0.15 -9.84 1.83
N ILE A 95 -1.09 -9.36 1.82
CA ILE A 95 -2.20 -10.05 1.15
C ILE A 95 -1.89 -10.19 -0.35
N ALA A 96 -1.41 -9.13 -1.00
CA ALA A 96 -1.09 -9.14 -2.43
C ALA A 96 0.07 -10.07 -2.83
N LEU A 97 0.96 -10.45 -1.89
CA LEU A 97 2.17 -11.25 -2.16
C LEU A 97 1.90 -12.59 -2.84
N ILE A 98 0.73 -13.19 -2.62
CA ILE A 98 0.37 -14.45 -3.24
C ILE A 98 0.27 -14.34 -4.76
N SER A 99 0.06 -13.14 -5.31
CA SER A 99 -0.10 -12.89 -6.74
C SER A 99 1.21 -13.11 -7.52
N PRO A 100 1.14 -13.55 -8.80
CA PRO A 100 2.29 -13.57 -9.68
C PRO A 100 2.91 -12.18 -9.84
N SER A 101 4.23 -12.10 -10.04
CA SER A 101 5.01 -10.85 -10.22
C SER A 101 4.92 -9.83 -9.07
N VAL A 102 4.31 -10.19 -7.95
CA VAL A 102 4.29 -9.35 -6.75
C VAL A 102 5.38 -9.80 -5.79
N SER A 103 6.18 -8.85 -5.33
CA SER A 103 7.18 -9.01 -4.27
C SER A 103 7.06 -7.85 -3.28
N ASN A 104 7.66 -7.95 -2.11
CA ASN A 104 7.73 -6.83 -1.18
C ASN A 104 9.10 -6.76 -0.48
N PHE A 105 9.39 -5.58 0.06
CA PHE A 105 10.43 -5.36 1.06
C PHE A 105 9.85 -4.49 2.19
N GLY A 106 10.62 -4.31 3.28
CA GLY A 106 10.06 -3.74 4.51
C GLY A 106 9.36 -4.81 5.34
N GLY A 107 8.40 -4.43 6.18
CA GLY A 107 7.71 -5.36 7.06
C GLY A 107 8.65 -6.07 8.06
N VAL A 108 9.75 -5.40 8.40
CA VAL A 108 10.89 -5.97 9.16
C VAL A 108 10.58 -6.28 10.61
N ASN A 109 9.47 -5.74 11.12
CA ASN A 109 9.05 -5.90 12.52
C ASN A 109 8.03 -7.02 12.74
N GLY A 110 7.60 -7.68 11.69
CA GLY A 110 6.55 -8.71 11.67
C GLY A 110 5.42 -8.36 10.72
N ALA A 111 4.53 -9.31 10.47
CA ALA A 111 3.42 -9.14 9.55
C ALA A 111 2.49 -7.99 10.03
N GLY A 112 2.37 -6.91 9.24
CA GLY A 112 1.57 -5.72 9.55
C GLY A 112 2.07 -4.86 10.73
N LEU A 113 3.19 -5.21 11.36
CA LEU A 113 3.75 -4.49 12.52
C LEU A 113 4.78 -3.41 12.11
N SER A 114 5.04 -3.23 10.85
CA SER A 114 5.76 -2.11 10.24
C SER A 114 5.36 -2.00 8.78
N GLU A 115 5.64 -0.85 8.15
CA GLU A 115 5.29 -0.65 6.74
C GLU A 115 6.03 -1.63 5.84
N SER A 116 5.31 -2.20 4.88
CA SER A 116 5.85 -2.95 3.76
C SER A 116 5.64 -2.18 2.45
N LYS A 117 6.47 -2.47 1.47
CA LYS A 117 6.41 -1.85 0.14
C LYS A 117 6.32 -2.96 -0.90
N ALA A 118 5.16 -3.09 -1.54
CA ALA A 118 5.02 -4.03 -2.64
C ALA A 118 5.64 -3.50 -3.93
N GLN A 119 5.94 -4.43 -4.82
CA GLN A 119 6.38 -4.17 -6.18
C GLN A 119 5.59 -5.06 -7.11
N ILE A 120 5.12 -4.50 -8.21
CA ILE A 120 4.38 -5.23 -9.25
C ILE A 120 5.23 -5.22 -10.51
N ARG A 121 5.68 -6.39 -11.02
CA ARG A 121 6.57 -6.49 -12.20
C ARG A 121 7.89 -5.69 -12.08
N GLY A 122 8.30 -5.34 -10.85
CA GLY A 122 9.45 -4.49 -10.57
C GLY A 122 9.15 -3.00 -10.54
N PHE A 123 7.91 -2.58 -10.78
CA PHE A 123 7.46 -1.22 -10.47
C PHE A 123 7.35 -1.04 -8.96
N GLN A 124 7.90 0.07 -8.47
CA GLN A 124 7.95 0.39 -7.05
C GLN A 124 6.62 0.99 -6.57
N ASP A 125 6.44 1.05 -5.25
CA ASP A 125 5.40 1.88 -4.66
C ASP A 125 5.54 3.33 -5.19
N ALA A 126 4.43 4.00 -5.48
CA ALA A 126 4.28 5.24 -6.25
C ALA A 126 4.34 5.08 -7.80
N GLU A 127 4.63 3.89 -8.34
CA GLU A 127 4.59 3.61 -9.78
C GLU A 127 3.39 2.73 -10.18
N TYR A 128 2.60 2.29 -9.22
CA TYR A 128 1.29 1.63 -9.37
C TYR A 128 0.26 2.29 -8.47
N ASN A 129 -1.00 2.06 -8.75
CA ASN A 129 -2.11 2.69 -8.03
C ASN A 129 -2.70 1.73 -6.97
N ILE A 130 -3.24 2.30 -5.89
CA ILE A 130 -4.08 1.55 -4.94
C ILE A 130 -5.41 2.26 -4.80
N THR A 131 -6.50 1.49 -4.80
CA THR A 131 -7.84 2.01 -4.58
C THR A 131 -8.52 1.32 -3.40
N TYR A 132 -9.43 2.03 -2.73
CA TYR A 132 -10.35 1.45 -1.77
C TYR A 132 -11.79 1.74 -2.22
N ASP A 133 -12.58 0.69 -2.48
CA ASP A 133 -13.89 0.78 -3.15
C ASP A 133 -13.89 1.66 -4.41
N GLY A 134 -12.79 1.57 -5.19
CA GLY A 134 -12.59 2.31 -6.43
C GLY A 134 -12.16 3.77 -6.26
N VAL A 135 -11.91 4.23 -5.05
CA VAL A 135 -11.32 5.56 -4.76
C VAL A 135 -9.80 5.43 -4.69
N PRO A 136 -9.04 6.06 -5.58
CA PRO A 136 -7.58 6.12 -5.47
C PRO A 136 -7.16 6.87 -4.22
N PHE A 137 -6.08 6.43 -3.56
CA PHE A 137 -5.50 7.13 -2.42
C PHE A 137 -3.98 6.99 -2.41
N GLY A 138 -3.29 7.90 -1.72
CA GLY A 138 -1.84 7.90 -1.60
C GLY A 138 -1.33 9.12 -0.83
N ASP A 139 -0.01 9.18 -0.59
CA ASP A 139 0.63 10.38 -0.06
C ASP A 139 0.61 11.48 -1.14
N THR A 140 0.30 12.67 -0.73
CA THR A 140 0.12 13.82 -1.63
C THR A 140 1.42 14.42 -2.15
N ASN A 141 2.54 14.09 -1.52
CA ASN A 141 3.88 14.54 -1.94
C ASN A 141 4.43 13.71 -3.12
N ASP A 142 4.28 12.42 -3.02
CA ASP A 142 4.39 11.45 -4.12
C ASP A 142 3.30 10.38 -3.88
N PRO A 143 2.81 9.67 -4.91
CA PRO A 143 1.68 8.75 -4.75
C PRO A 143 2.07 7.41 -4.07
N SER A 144 2.95 7.43 -3.09
CA SER A 144 3.32 6.29 -2.26
C SER A 144 2.24 5.93 -1.24
N HIS A 145 2.28 4.72 -0.72
CA HIS A 145 1.25 4.19 0.16
C HIS A 145 1.84 3.72 1.49
N HIS A 146 1.07 3.91 2.56
CA HIS A 146 1.39 3.46 3.91
C HIS A 146 0.58 2.19 4.23
N SER A 147 1.18 1.01 4.02
CA SER A 147 0.48 -0.28 3.96
C SER A 147 -0.31 -0.67 5.21
N ASN A 148 0.13 -0.24 6.39
CA ASN A 148 -0.51 -0.56 7.67
C ASN A 148 -1.28 0.62 8.30
N THR A 149 -1.50 1.72 7.55
CA THR A 149 -1.97 2.98 8.14
C THR A 149 -3.45 3.26 7.88
N PHE A 150 -3.97 2.94 6.66
CA PHE A 150 -5.36 3.25 6.29
C PHE A 150 -6.32 2.06 6.44
N PHE A 151 -5.95 0.90 5.89
CA PHE A 151 -6.85 -0.23 5.71
C PHE A 151 -6.24 -1.52 6.24
N PRO A 152 -6.35 -1.81 7.54
CA PRO A 152 -5.97 -3.11 8.09
C PRO A 152 -6.88 -4.22 7.55
N SER A 153 -6.42 -5.47 7.61
CA SER A 153 -7.08 -6.63 7.00
C SER A 153 -8.55 -6.84 7.40
N ASN A 154 -8.96 -6.35 8.59
CA ASN A 154 -10.36 -6.44 9.03
C ASN A 154 -11.32 -5.58 8.20
N THR A 155 -10.83 -4.60 7.46
CA THR A 155 -11.65 -3.72 6.61
C THR A 155 -11.78 -4.22 5.17
N ILE A 156 -11.02 -5.26 4.78
CA ILE A 156 -10.91 -5.75 3.40
C ILE A 156 -11.72 -7.03 3.21
N GLU A 157 -12.64 -7.06 2.23
CA GLU A 157 -13.36 -8.25 1.78
C GLU A 157 -12.60 -8.98 0.68
N THR A 158 -12.14 -8.23 -0.31
CA THR A 158 -11.43 -8.76 -1.48
C THR A 158 -10.31 -7.82 -1.86
N LEU A 159 -9.17 -8.37 -2.25
CA LEU A 159 -8.09 -7.61 -2.86
C LEU A 159 -7.88 -8.13 -4.29
N VAL A 160 -7.88 -7.22 -5.25
CA VAL A 160 -7.62 -7.53 -6.65
C VAL A 160 -6.35 -6.85 -7.10
N VAL A 161 -5.39 -7.63 -7.58
CA VAL A 161 -4.17 -7.12 -8.20
C VAL A 161 -4.33 -7.18 -9.71
N ASP A 162 -4.48 -6.02 -10.34
CA ASP A 162 -4.49 -5.87 -11.78
C ASP A 162 -3.08 -5.49 -12.25
N ARG A 163 -2.49 -6.31 -13.12
CA ARG A 163 -1.10 -6.12 -13.58
C ARG A 163 -1.04 -5.41 -14.93
N GLY A 164 -1.64 -4.22 -14.99
CA GLY A 164 -1.70 -3.36 -16.16
C GLY A 164 -2.50 -2.10 -15.89
N PRO A 165 -2.48 -1.08 -16.78
CA PRO A 165 -3.20 0.17 -16.60
C PRO A 165 -4.74 0.04 -16.63
N GLY A 166 -5.26 -1.10 -17.05
CA GLY A 166 -6.70 -1.31 -17.18
C GLY A 166 -7.32 -0.60 -18.39
N ASN A 167 -8.61 -0.31 -18.27
CA ASN A 167 -9.38 0.50 -19.23
C ASN A 167 -9.29 1.99 -18.87
N ALA A 168 -9.87 2.86 -19.68
CA ALA A 168 -9.86 4.30 -19.42
C ALA A 168 -10.60 4.67 -18.10
N SER A 169 -11.59 3.88 -17.69
CA SER A 169 -12.32 4.05 -16.42
C SER A 169 -11.56 3.58 -15.17
N ASN A 170 -10.39 2.94 -15.31
CA ASN A 170 -9.52 2.62 -14.18
C ASN A 170 -8.76 3.90 -13.77
N LEU A 171 -9.14 4.48 -12.64
CA LEU A 171 -8.62 5.76 -12.17
C LEU A 171 -7.32 5.60 -11.38
N GLY A 172 -6.46 6.62 -11.44
CA GLY A 172 -5.23 6.66 -10.66
C GLY A 172 -4.16 7.56 -11.25
N ILE A 173 -3.37 8.18 -10.38
CA ILE A 173 -2.26 9.08 -10.76
C ILE A 173 -0.95 8.36 -11.09
N ALA A 174 -0.89 7.04 -10.83
CA ALA A 174 0.26 6.19 -11.10
C ALA A 174 -0.24 4.81 -11.57
N THR A 175 -0.21 4.52 -12.88
CA THR A 175 -0.82 3.31 -13.44
C THR A 175 0.16 2.42 -14.21
N PHE A 176 1.48 2.62 -14.06
CA PHE A 176 2.49 1.90 -14.83
C PHE A 176 2.53 0.40 -14.53
N GLY A 177 2.65 0.07 -13.23
CA GLY A 177 2.75 -1.29 -12.74
C GLY A 177 1.41 -2.02 -12.65
N GLY A 178 0.30 -1.28 -12.73
CA GLY A 178 -1.03 -1.78 -12.52
C GLY A 178 -1.74 -1.14 -11.34
N SER A 179 -2.62 -1.88 -10.67
CA SER A 179 -3.32 -1.43 -9.48
C SER A 179 -3.57 -2.56 -8.47
N MET A 180 -3.63 -2.20 -7.20
CA MET A 180 -4.21 -3.01 -6.13
C MET A 180 -5.56 -2.40 -5.75
N ASN A 181 -6.63 -3.13 -5.98
CA ASN A 181 -7.98 -2.67 -5.71
C ASN A 181 -8.50 -3.39 -4.46
N LEU A 182 -8.63 -2.64 -3.38
CA LEU A 182 -9.17 -3.10 -2.11
C LEU A 182 -10.66 -2.87 -2.09
N PHE A 183 -11.42 -3.90 -1.79
CA PHE A 183 -12.87 -3.79 -1.59
C PHE A 183 -13.19 -3.93 -0.11
N SER A 184 -14.03 -3.03 0.40
CA SER A 184 -14.44 -3.01 1.80
C SER A 184 -15.28 -4.22 2.17
N ARG A 185 -15.25 -4.60 3.47
CA ARG A 185 -16.11 -5.66 4.02
C ARG A 185 -17.57 -5.47 3.58
N ALA A 186 -18.17 -6.57 3.13
CA ALA A 186 -19.57 -6.58 2.72
C ALA A 186 -20.51 -6.54 3.93
N THR A 187 -21.62 -5.79 3.82
CA THR A 187 -22.75 -5.93 4.74
C THR A 187 -23.50 -7.24 4.45
N ARG A 188 -24.15 -7.82 5.45
CA ARG A 188 -24.87 -9.11 5.33
C ARG A 188 -26.36 -8.93 5.57
N LYS A 189 -27.16 -9.81 4.94
CA LYS A 189 -28.63 -9.85 5.15
C LYS A 189 -29.01 -10.40 6.52
N ASP A 190 -28.17 -11.29 7.08
CA ASP A 190 -28.37 -11.90 8.37
C ASP A 190 -27.57 -11.15 9.45
N ALA A 191 -28.21 -10.99 10.62
CA ALA A 191 -27.52 -10.41 11.77
C ALA A 191 -26.44 -11.38 12.26
N SER A 192 -25.25 -10.86 12.58
CA SER A 192 -24.18 -11.66 13.11
C SER A 192 -23.21 -10.84 13.97
N ALA A 193 -22.49 -11.51 14.86
CA ALA A 193 -21.40 -10.94 15.63
C ALA A 193 -20.20 -11.88 15.55
N GLU A 194 -19.02 -11.33 15.27
CA GLU A 194 -17.75 -12.05 15.26
C GLU A 194 -16.81 -11.41 16.30
N LEU A 195 -16.24 -12.22 17.17
CA LEU A 195 -15.21 -11.81 18.12
C LEU A 195 -13.97 -12.64 17.88
N LYS A 196 -12.82 -12.00 17.62
CA LYS A 196 -11.53 -12.67 17.39
C LYS A 196 -10.50 -12.17 18.41
N GLY A 197 -9.81 -13.12 19.05
CA GLY A 197 -8.64 -12.87 19.86
C GLY A 197 -7.46 -13.66 19.35
N SER A 198 -6.25 -13.07 19.32
CA SER A 198 -5.03 -13.80 19.00
C SER A 198 -3.89 -13.40 19.93
N TYR A 199 -2.94 -14.33 20.14
CA TYR A 199 -1.71 -14.09 20.88
C TYR A 199 -0.56 -14.90 20.26
N GLY A 200 0.63 -14.31 20.21
CA GLY A 200 1.78 -14.99 19.59
C GLY A 200 3.13 -14.37 19.92
N THR A 201 4.09 -14.74 19.09
CA THR A 201 5.48 -14.30 19.17
C THR A 201 5.60 -12.79 19.25
N TRP A 202 6.61 -12.28 19.97
CA TRP A 202 6.85 -10.86 20.28
C TRP A 202 5.73 -10.23 21.10
N ASN A 203 5.08 -11.00 21.97
CA ASN A 203 3.93 -10.58 22.76
C ASN A 203 2.84 -9.93 21.90
N THR A 204 2.74 -10.36 20.64
CA THR A 204 1.75 -9.83 19.70
C THR A 204 0.36 -10.31 20.11
N TRP A 205 -0.55 -9.40 20.39
CA TRP A 205 -1.94 -9.72 20.62
C TRP A 205 -2.86 -8.84 19.78
N LEU A 206 -4.00 -9.41 19.40
CA LEU A 206 -5.04 -8.76 18.64
C LEU A 206 -6.40 -9.06 19.28
N ALA A 207 -7.23 -8.03 19.39
CA ALA A 207 -8.65 -8.17 19.68
C ALA A 207 -9.45 -7.50 18.55
N ARG A 208 -10.45 -8.21 18.02
CA ARG A 208 -11.33 -7.73 16.95
C ARG A 208 -12.77 -8.06 17.26
N ALA A 209 -13.67 -7.12 16.95
CA ALA A 209 -15.11 -7.35 16.97
C ALA A 209 -15.70 -6.87 15.63
N VAL A 210 -16.62 -7.64 15.06
CA VAL A 210 -17.39 -7.28 13.87
C VAL A 210 -18.87 -7.54 14.17
N LEU A 211 -19.70 -6.52 13.96
CA LEU A 211 -21.15 -6.57 14.18
C LEU A 211 -21.86 -6.29 12.86
N GLN A 212 -22.82 -7.13 12.52
CA GLN A 212 -23.71 -6.99 11.36
C GLN A 212 -25.16 -6.91 11.84
N SER A 213 -25.89 -5.89 11.42
CA SER A 213 -27.30 -5.74 11.81
C SER A 213 -28.23 -6.72 11.12
N GLY A 214 -27.80 -7.32 10.03
CA GLY A 214 -28.71 -7.93 9.07
C GLY A 214 -29.53 -6.87 8.32
N SER A 215 -30.52 -7.32 7.55
CA SER A 215 -31.47 -6.45 6.87
C SER A 215 -32.50 -5.91 7.87
N ILE A 216 -32.59 -4.59 8.01
CA ILE A 216 -33.53 -3.91 8.92
C ILE A 216 -34.77 -3.52 8.11
N ASP A 217 -35.82 -4.35 8.14
CA ASP A 217 -37.03 -4.15 7.35
C ASP A 217 -37.74 -2.81 7.66
N ALA A 218 -37.76 -2.40 8.93
CA ALA A 218 -38.29 -1.10 9.35
C ALA A 218 -37.58 0.12 8.71
N LEU A 219 -36.37 -0.08 8.18
CA LEU A 219 -35.57 0.92 7.47
C LEU A 219 -35.39 0.58 5.98
N GLY A 220 -36.36 -0.13 5.40
CA GLY A 220 -36.37 -0.47 3.98
C GLY A 220 -35.28 -1.46 3.54
N GLY A 221 -34.81 -2.32 4.44
CA GLY A 221 -33.78 -3.30 4.16
C GLY A 221 -32.35 -2.76 4.36
N THR A 222 -32.21 -1.64 5.07
CA THR A 222 -30.90 -1.06 5.43
C THR A 222 -30.06 -2.07 6.20
N GLN A 223 -28.76 -2.13 5.87
CA GLN A 223 -27.79 -2.99 6.53
C GLN A 223 -26.66 -2.14 7.12
N VAL A 224 -26.24 -2.48 8.34
CA VAL A 224 -25.17 -1.78 9.07
C VAL A 224 -24.11 -2.77 9.48
N MET A 225 -22.86 -2.42 9.24
CA MET A 225 -21.69 -3.13 9.73
C MET A 225 -20.81 -2.19 10.55
N LEU A 226 -20.33 -2.69 11.71
CA LEU A 226 -19.32 -2.02 12.54
C LEU A 226 -18.19 -3.00 12.82
N SER A 227 -16.96 -2.55 12.72
CA SER A 227 -15.77 -3.33 13.10
C SER A 227 -14.83 -2.49 13.95
N GLY A 228 -14.31 -3.10 15.02
CA GLY A 228 -13.25 -2.53 15.84
C GLY A 228 -12.10 -3.51 15.95
N GLN A 229 -10.86 -3.02 15.88
CA GLN A 229 -9.66 -3.83 16.04
C GLN A 229 -8.62 -3.10 16.86
N HIS A 230 -7.95 -3.85 17.75
CA HIS A 230 -6.77 -3.41 18.48
C HIS A 230 -5.63 -4.42 18.28
N ILE A 231 -4.42 -3.91 18.04
CA ILE A 231 -3.19 -4.70 17.93
C ILE A 231 -2.13 -4.06 18.83
N GLU A 232 -1.38 -4.90 19.56
CA GLU A 232 -0.20 -4.49 20.30
C GLU A 232 0.88 -5.58 20.19
N SER A 233 2.15 -5.17 20.08
CA SER A 233 3.30 -6.07 19.89
C SER A 233 4.59 -5.41 20.36
N ASP A 234 5.53 -6.20 20.89
CA ASP A 234 6.91 -5.73 21.12
C ASP A 234 7.71 -5.62 19.80
N GLY A 235 7.25 -6.29 18.74
CA GLY A 235 7.91 -6.35 17.43
C GLY A 235 9.12 -7.27 17.38
N ALA A 236 9.54 -7.63 16.16
CA ALA A 236 10.69 -8.50 15.92
C ALA A 236 12.04 -7.80 16.15
N ARG A 237 12.08 -6.47 16.02
CA ARG A 237 13.28 -5.67 16.18
C ARG A 237 13.45 -5.25 17.62
N THR A 238 14.71 -4.99 18.03
CA THR A 238 15.00 -4.52 19.40
C THR A 238 14.32 -3.18 19.66
N TYR A 239 13.59 -3.09 20.78
CA TYR A 239 12.90 -1.88 21.25
C TYR A 239 11.97 -1.22 20.22
N SER A 240 11.26 -2.03 19.45
CA SER A 240 10.39 -1.55 18.36
C SER A 240 8.92 -1.94 18.56
N PRO A 241 8.28 -1.57 19.68
CA PRO A 241 6.87 -1.86 19.89
C PRO A 241 5.99 -1.19 18.84
N PHE A 242 4.84 -1.83 18.58
CA PHE A 242 3.81 -1.37 17.68
C PHE A 242 2.44 -1.45 18.35
N LYS A 243 1.63 -0.42 18.18
CA LYS A 243 0.26 -0.37 18.65
C LYS A 243 -0.64 0.24 17.58
N SER A 244 -1.78 -0.39 17.33
CA SER A 244 -2.77 0.09 16.35
C SER A 244 -4.18 -0.04 16.89
N ASN A 245 -5.01 0.97 16.62
CA ASN A 245 -6.45 0.98 16.85
C ASN A 245 -7.15 1.28 15.53
N ASN A 246 -8.17 0.48 15.16
CA ASN A 246 -8.98 0.74 13.99
C ASN A 246 -10.46 0.66 14.35
N ILE A 247 -11.25 1.58 13.79
CA ILE A 247 -12.70 1.54 13.79
C ILE A 247 -13.15 1.68 12.34
N PHE A 248 -14.04 0.81 11.89
CA PHE A 248 -14.62 0.80 10.57
C PHE A 248 -16.13 0.68 10.65
N GLY A 249 -16.85 1.46 9.84
CA GLY A 249 -18.31 1.39 9.74
C GLY A 249 -18.75 1.47 8.29
N LYS A 250 -19.79 0.69 7.95
CA LYS A 250 -20.44 0.70 6.64
C LYS A 250 -21.95 0.60 6.80
N VAL A 251 -22.68 1.46 6.08
CA VAL A 251 -24.15 1.45 6.04
C VAL A 251 -24.57 1.36 4.58
N MET A 252 -25.37 0.38 4.23
CA MET A 252 -25.97 0.21 2.91
C MET A 252 -27.46 0.46 3.02
N ILE A 253 -27.98 1.41 2.24
CA ILE A 253 -29.37 1.89 2.26
C ILE A 253 -29.99 1.67 0.87
N PRO A 254 -30.89 0.68 0.70
CA PRO A 254 -31.69 0.59 -0.52
C PRO A 254 -32.70 1.74 -0.58
N ILE A 255 -32.77 2.44 -1.70
CA ILE A 255 -33.75 3.52 -1.95
C ILE A 255 -34.65 3.06 -3.12
N GLY A 256 -35.67 2.29 -2.80
CA GLY A 256 -36.45 1.59 -3.81
C GLY A 256 -35.66 0.48 -4.51
N PRO A 257 -36.09 -0.02 -5.67
CA PRO A 257 -35.48 -1.14 -6.37
C PRO A 257 -34.22 -0.75 -7.17
N ASP A 258 -34.06 0.52 -7.51
CA ASP A 258 -33.08 0.96 -8.51
C ASP A 258 -31.95 1.82 -7.96
N VAL A 259 -32.03 2.22 -6.69
CA VAL A 259 -31.01 3.11 -6.10
C VAL A 259 -30.47 2.52 -4.80
N LYS A 260 -29.16 2.54 -4.67
CA LYS A 260 -28.45 2.13 -3.47
C LYS A 260 -27.51 3.25 -3.01
N LEU A 261 -27.59 3.63 -1.75
CA LEU A 261 -26.68 4.56 -1.10
C LEU A 261 -25.82 3.78 -0.11
N THR A 262 -24.50 3.91 -0.23
CA THR A 262 -23.53 3.32 0.72
C THR A 262 -22.76 4.44 1.41
N LEU A 263 -22.75 4.41 2.73
CA LEU A 263 -21.91 5.27 3.57
C LEU A 263 -20.84 4.39 4.21
N LEU A 264 -19.58 4.80 4.10
CA LEU A 264 -18.45 4.07 4.66
C LEU A 264 -17.50 5.05 5.35
N GLY A 265 -16.96 4.64 6.50
CA GLY A 265 -15.93 5.40 7.17
C GLY A 265 -14.98 4.49 7.94
N THR A 266 -13.69 4.85 7.97
CA THR A 266 -12.68 4.20 8.81
C THR A 266 -11.80 5.25 9.49
N TYR A 267 -11.42 4.95 10.73
CA TYR A 267 -10.42 5.70 11.49
C TYR A 267 -9.35 4.72 11.96
N ASN A 268 -8.09 5.10 11.80
CA ASN A 268 -6.96 4.29 12.23
C ASN A 268 -5.93 5.15 12.96
N GLU A 269 -5.38 4.61 14.04
CA GLU A 269 -4.34 5.22 14.87
C GLU A 269 -3.22 4.23 15.09
N ASN A 270 -1.99 4.60 14.71
CA ASN A 270 -0.79 3.81 14.90
C ASN A 270 0.24 4.56 15.74
N SER A 271 0.83 3.87 16.71
CA SER A 271 1.95 4.37 17.49
C SER A 271 3.05 3.30 17.52
N PHE A 272 4.26 3.67 17.11
CA PHE A 272 5.36 2.72 17.02
C PHE A 272 6.73 3.39 17.11
N ASN A 273 7.72 2.63 17.57
CA ASN A 273 9.11 2.99 17.42
C ASN A 273 9.59 2.55 16.03
N GLN A 274 10.39 3.35 15.36
CA GLN A 274 10.71 3.25 13.92
C GLN A 274 11.67 2.10 13.57
N PRO A 275 11.21 0.84 13.41
CA PRO A 275 12.08 -0.32 13.19
C PRO A 275 12.67 -0.39 11.77
N ASP A 276 12.08 0.35 10.84
CA ASP A 276 12.36 0.34 9.40
C ASP A 276 12.95 1.65 8.88
N LYS A 277 13.17 2.63 9.76
CA LYS A 277 13.80 3.90 9.37
C LYS A 277 15.25 3.69 8.90
N ASP A 278 16.05 2.99 9.72
CA ASP A 278 17.45 2.74 9.48
C ASP A 278 17.72 1.24 9.59
N GLY A 279 18.30 0.66 8.55
CA GLY A 279 18.80 -0.72 8.59
C GLY A 279 20.03 -0.85 9.49
N ALA A 280 20.35 -2.04 9.94
CA ALA A 280 21.54 -2.30 10.73
C ALA A 280 22.80 -2.36 9.85
N THR A 281 23.90 -1.75 10.31
CA THR A 281 25.20 -1.90 9.67
C THR A 281 25.79 -3.28 9.94
N GLN A 282 26.77 -3.73 9.13
CA GLN A 282 27.44 -5.02 9.35
C GLN A 282 28.08 -5.13 10.75
N GLY A 283 28.66 -4.02 11.25
CA GLY A 283 29.20 -3.99 12.60
C GLY A 283 28.14 -4.15 13.68
N GLN A 284 27.00 -3.50 13.53
CA GLN A 284 25.85 -3.66 14.46
C GLN A 284 25.30 -5.09 14.42
N ILE A 285 25.20 -5.68 13.23
CA ILE A 285 24.76 -7.06 13.05
C ILE A 285 25.71 -8.04 13.74
N ALA A 286 27.01 -7.83 13.61
CA ALA A 286 28.02 -8.67 14.26
C ALA A 286 27.94 -8.62 15.79
N LEU A 287 27.62 -7.46 16.37
CA LEU A 287 27.56 -7.25 17.82
C LEU A 287 26.20 -7.60 18.44
N TYR A 288 25.10 -7.26 17.75
CA TYR A 288 23.74 -7.33 18.29
C TYR A 288 22.81 -8.30 17.58
N GLY A 289 23.29 -8.87 16.44
CA GLY A 289 22.49 -9.78 15.61
C GLY A 289 21.58 -9.06 14.63
N LYS A 290 20.92 -9.86 13.77
CA LYS A 290 20.09 -9.39 12.63
C LYS A 290 18.81 -8.65 13.03
N ASN A 291 18.39 -8.77 14.26
CA ASN A 291 17.18 -8.11 14.77
C ASN A 291 17.46 -6.75 15.39
N PHE A 292 18.71 -6.30 15.39
CA PHE A 292 19.05 -4.97 15.93
C PHE A 292 18.34 -3.85 15.13
N SER A 293 17.80 -2.89 15.86
CA SER A 293 17.25 -1.63 15.35
C SER A 293 17.53 -0.50 16.35
N LEU A 294 16.88 -0.51 17.49
CA LEU A 294 17.01 0.52 18.53
C LEU A 294 17.70 -0.06 19.77
N ASN A 295 18.23 0.83 20.61
CA ASN A 295 18.90 0.50 21.87
C ASN A 295 18.24 1.21 23.07
N ASN A 296 18.73 0.93 24.30
CA ASN A 296 18.30 1.53 25.54
C ASN A 296 19.35 2.47 26.14
N ASP A 297 20.14 3.17 25.31
CA ASP A 297 21.11 4.17 25.77
C ASP A 297 20.61 5.59 25.46
N PRO A 298 20.21 6.41 26.47
CA PRO A 298 19.72 7.76 26.24
C PRO A 298 20.77 8.73 25.70
N ASN A 299 22.04 8.33 25.63
CA ASN A 299 23.10 9.08 24.97
C ASN A 299 23.25 8.73 23.49
N SER A 300 22.48 7.78 23.00
CA SER A 300 22.51 7.32 21.62
C SER A 300 21.38 7.91 20.78
N GLN A 301 21.64 8.22 19.52
CA GLN A 301 20.61 8.63 18.56
C GLN A 301 19.63 7.49 18.22
N THR A 302 20.03 6.23 18.41
CA THR A 302 19.18 5.05 18.29
C THR A 302 18.48 4.67 19.57
N TYR A 303 18.47 5.53 20.61
CA TYR A 303 17.69 5.30 21.80
C TYR A 303 16.21 5.22 21.48
N TYR A 304 15.53 4.17 21.94
CA TYR A 304 14.14 3.92 21.59
C TYR A 304 13.20 5.07 21.98
N GLY A 305 13.47 5.78 23.07
CA GLY A 305 12.70 6.95 23.53
C GLY A 305 12.80 8.18 22.61
N TYR A 306 13.75 8.20 21.67
CA TYR A 306 13.93 9.28 20.69
C TYR A 306 13.43 8.93 19.28
N ASN A 307 12.97 7.71 19.04
CA ASN A 307 12.67 7.24 17.70
C ASN A 307 11.26 6.65 17.66
N HIS A 308 10.26 7.51 17.68
CA HIS A 308 8.87 7.08 17.61
C HIS A 308 8.05 7.92 16.63
N THR A 309 7.00 7.31 16.16
CA THR A 309 6.02 7.91 15.24
C THR A 309 4.62 7.64 15.74
N HIS A 310 3.79 8.66 15.65
CA HIS A 310 2.35 8.58 15.85
C HIS A 310 1.65 8.98 14.56
N LYS A 311 0.74 8.13 14.07
CA LYS A 311 -0.03 8.37 12.85
C LYS A 311 -1.52 8.25 13.14
N THR A 312 -2.30 9.17 12.59
CA THR A 312 -3.76 9.05 12.54
C THR A 312 -4.26 9.25 11.13
N THR A 313 -5.23 8.45 10.73
CA THR A 313 -5.91 8.57 9.43
C THR A 313 -7.40 8.43 9.59
N ASP A 314 -8.11 9.08 8.72
CA ASP A 314 -9.53 8.84 8.47
C ASP A 314 -9.78 8.69 6.96
N PHE A 315 -10.86 7.98 6.60
CA PHE A 315 -11.26 7.79 5.21
C PHE A 315 -12.78 7.58 5.13
N GLU A 316 -13.48 8.42 4.40
CA GLU A 316 -14.93 8.39 4.26
C GLU A 316 -15.35 8.37 2.79
N ILE A 317 -16.34 7.56 2.47
CA ILE A 317 -16.97 7.50 1.15
C ILE A 317 -18.49 7.59 1.30
N VAL A 318 -19.11 8.42 0.45
CA VAL A 318 -20.54 8.40 0.15
C VAL A 318 -20.69 7.92 -1.28
N LYS A 319 -21.23 6.71 -1.48
CA LYS A 319 -21.38 6.08 -2.80
C LYS A 319 -22.85 5.97 -3.14
N LEU A 320 -23.25 6.54 -4.27
CA LEU A 320 -24.57 6.40 -4.88
C LEU A 320 -24.47 5.50 -6.13
N GLU A 321 -25.29 4.48 -6.21
CA GLU A 321 -25.45 3.60 -7.36
C GLU A 321 -26.91 3.61 -7.79
N ALA A 322 -27.17 3.82 -9.09
CA ALA A 322 -28.52 3.91 -9.63
C ALA A 322 -28.63 3.19 -10.97
N ASN A 323 -29.68 2.36 -11.13
CA ASN A 323 -30.14 1.87 -12.42
C ASN A 323 -31.01 2.97 -13.05
N ILE A 324 -30.51 3.65 -14.07
CA ILE A 324 -31.19 4.81 -14.69
C ILE A 324 -32.08 4.42 -15.87
N ALA A 325 -31.78 3.27 -16.49
CA ALA A 325 -32.58 2.63 -17.53
C ALA A 325 -32.13 1.16 -17.67
N PRO A 326 -32.85 0.29 -18.40
CA PRO A 326 -32.42 -1.07 -18.67
C PRO A 326 -31.00 -1.10 -19.26
N GLY A 327 -30.09 -1.83 -18.61
CA GLY A 327 -28.68 -1.93 -19.02
C GLY A 327 -27.83 -0.66 -18.81
N SER A 328 -28.41 0.37 -18.18
CA SER A 328 -27.74 1.66 -17.95
C SER A 328 -27.68 2.02 -16.48
N THR A 329 -26.48 2.40 -16.00
CA THR A 329 -26.23 2.70 -14.59
C THR A 329 -25.54 4.05 -14.42
N PHE A 330 -25.77 4.67 -13.29
CA PHE A 330 -25.03 5.84 -12.82
C PHE A 330 -24.41 5.53 -11.47
N GLU A 331 -23.18 5.96 -11.26
CA GLU A 331 -22.45 5.82 -10.02
C GLU A 331 -21.76 7.11 -9.67
N ASN A 332 -21.82 7.51 -8.39
CA ASN A 332 -21.07 8.64 -7.86
C ASN A 332 -20.41 8.24 -6.53
N ARG A 333 -19.18 8.67 -6.32
CA ARG A 333 -18.43 8.52 -5.07
C ARG A 333 -17.87 9.86 -4.65
N ALA A 334 -18.49 10.50 -3.66
CA ALA A 334 -17.90 11.63 -2.96
C ALA A 334 -17.06 11.10 -1.79
N TYR A 335 -15.82 11.59 -1.60
CA TYR A 335 -14.94 11.08 -0.57
C TYR A 335 -14.04 12.13 0.04
N THR A 336 -13.53 11.82 1.23
CA THR A 336 -12.45 12.59 1.86
C THR A 336 -11.56 11.63 2.66
N TYR A 337 -10.28 11.95 2.76
CA TYR A 337 -9.38 11.25 3.67
C TYR A 337 -8.30 12.17 4.22
N SER A 338 -7.75 11.80 5.39
CA SER A 338 -6.65 12.54 5.99
C SER A 338 -5.54 11.61 6.50
N TYR A 339 -4.39 12.20 6.63
CA TYR A 339 -3.21 11.62 7.24
C TYR A 339 -2.54 12.66 8.12
N ASP A 340 -2.25 12.30 9.36
CA ASP A 340 -1.49 13.09 10.30
C ASP A 340 -0.36 12.22 10.86
N ASN A 341 0.89 12.62 10.60
CA ASN A 341 2.08 11.93 11.07
C ASN A 341 2.97 12.86 11.86
N GLU A 342 3.17 12.53 13.12
CA GLU A 342 4.10 13.20 14.01
C GLU A 342 5.25 12.23 14.35
N THR A 343 6.48 12.67 14.08
CA THR A 343 7.70 11.88 14.26
C THR A 343 8.68 12.62 15.14
N LEU A 344 9.21 11.96 16.17
CA LEU A 344 10.46 12.29 16.83
C LEU A 344 11.51 11.28 16.39
N SER A 345 12.71 11.74 16.03
CA SER A 345 13.74 10.81 15.55
C SER A 345 15.15 11.33 15.80
N GLY A 346 16.05 10.43 16.16
CA GLY A 346 17.48 10.67 16.07
C GLY A 346 17.91 10.81 14.60
N ASN A 347 19.07 11.40 14.38
CA ASN A 347 19.70 11.37 13.05
C ASN A 347 20.15 9.94 12.71
N ASP A 348 20.44 9.70 11.43
CA ASP A 348 20.91 8.41 10.96
C ASP A 348 22.19 7.99 11.69
N VAL A 349 22.19 6.82 12.30
CA VAL A 349 23.33 6.27 13.05
C VAL A 349 24.56 6.09 12.17
N THR A 350 24.40 5.82 10.88
CA THR A 350 25.54 5.66 9.95
C THR A 350 26.32 6.95 9.74
N LEU A 351 25.70 8.10 9.92
CA LEU A 351 26.34 9.40 9.78
C LEU A 351 27.39 9.67 10.89
N PHE A 352 27.29 8.96 12.01
CA PHE A 352 28.13 9.15 13.20
C PHE A 352 28.87 7.89 13.62
N ALA A 353 28.82 6.83 12.81
CA ALA A 353 29.57 5.61 13.07
C ALA A 353 31.07 5.80 12.89
N ALA A 354 31.88 5.08 13.66
CA ALA A 354 33.33 5.05 13.48
C ALA A 354 33.72 4.39 12.13
N ALA A 355 34.75 4.89 11.49
CA ALA A 355 35.26 4.35 10.22
C ALA A 355 35.62 2.85 10.31
N THR A 356 36.17 2.42 11.47
CA THR A 356 36.54 1.04 11.73
C THR A 356 36.05 0.67 13.12
N PRO A 357 34.77 0.26 13.29
CA PRO A 357 34.20 -0.03 14.60
C PRO A 357 34.89 -1.25 15.22
N LYS A 358 35.33 -1.11 16.47
CA LYS A 358 35.95 -2.17 17.27
C LYS A 358 35.08 -2.60 18.46
N SER A 359 34.09 -1.77 18.79
CA SER A 359 33.21 -1.97 19.92
C SER A 359 31.82 -1.43 19.63
N ALA A 360 30.85 -1.74 20.50
CA ALA A 360 29.50 -1.19 20.44
C ALA A 360 29.51 0.36 20.48
N ALA A 361 30.38 0.95 21.29
CA ALA A 361 30.49 2.40 21.41
C ALA A 361 30.99 3.08 20.12
N ASP A 362 31.82 2.41 19.36
CA ASP A 362 32.32 2.92 18.07
C ASP A 362 31.20 2.92 16.99
N ILE A 363 30.25 1.99 17.10
CA ILE A 363 29.15 1.85 16.12
C ILE A 363 28.02 2.83 16.44
N VAL A 364 27.80 3.12 17.71
CA VAL A 364 26.73 4.00 18.20
C VAL A 364 27.32 5.33 18.66
N THR A 365 28.27 5.88 17.93
CA THR A 365 28.82 7.20 18.24
C THR A 365 27.76 8.26 18.00
N ALA A 366 27.15 8.78 19.05
CA ALA A 366 26.31 9.96 18.95
C ALA A 366 27.19 11.21 18.88
N ASN A 367 26.88 12.12 17.98
CA ASN A 367 27.37 13.48 18.13
C ASN A 367 26.64 14.10 19.33
N LYS A 368 27.32 14.19 20.47
CA LYS A 368 26.76 14.67 21.73
C LYS A 368 26.77 16.20 21.85
N VAL A 369 26.89 16.90 20.76
CA VAL A 369 26.96 18.35 20.68
C VAL A 369 25.80 18.90 19.87
N THR A 370 25.08 19.84 20.46
CA THR A 370 24.07 20.67 19.78
C THR A 370 24.43 22.15 19.94
N LEU A 371 23.81 23.02 19.14
CA LEU A 371 24.08 24.45 19.15
C LEU A 371 22.92 25.26 19.70
N THR A 372 23.21 26.24 20.55
CA THR A 372 22.26 27.29 20.99
C THR A 372 22.03 28.33 19.87
N PRO A 373 21.04 29.23 19.99
CA PRO A 373 20.84 30.32 19.04
C PRO A 373 22.09 31.19 18.80
N GLY A 374 22.91 31.37 19.84
CA GLY A 374 24.19 32.11 19.76
C GLY A 374 25.37 31.31 19.23
N GLY A 375 25.18 30.05 18.81
CA GLY A 375 26.22 29.17 18.31
C GLY A 375 27.10 28.51 19.38
N ALA A 376 26.75 28.64 20.67
CA ALA A 376 27.48 27.97 21.73
C ALA A 376 27.21 26.46 21.70
N LYS A 377 28.27 25.66 21.87
CA LYS A 377 28.19 24.19 21.94
C LYS A 377 27.69 23.75 23.32
N VAL A 378 26.65 22.95 23.33
CA VAL A 378 26.09 22.36 24.54
C VAL A 378 25.97 20.85 24.37
N PHE A 379 26.01 20.11 25.50
CA PHE A 379 25.76 18.68 25.45
C PHE A 379 24.35 18.39 24.95
N GLY A 380 24.22 17.39 24.08
CA GLY A 380 22.92 16.95 23.57
C GLY A 380 23.03 15.91 22.46
N VAL A 381 21.99 15.15 22.27
CA VAL A 381 21.87 14.19 21.20
C VAL A 381 21.07 14.86 20.07
N PRO A 382 21.67 15.04 18.88
CA PRO A 382 20.97 15.69 17.75
C PRO A 382 19.91 14.78 17.15
N GLY A 383 18.76 15.36 16.88
CA GLY A 383 17.64 14.73 16.23
C GLY A 383 16.67 15.76 15.69
N TYR A 384 15.46 15.33 15.36
CA TYR A 384 14.46 16.20 14.77
C TYR A 384 13.03 15.81 15.15
N THR A 385 12.14 16.79 15.11
CA THR A 385 10.70 16.59 15.00
C THR A 385 10.26 16.77 13.56
N LYS A 386 9.37 15.91 13.07
CA LYS A 386 8.80 16.01 11.73
C LYS A 386 7.29 15.85 11.77
N THR A 387 6.58 16.73 11.08
CA THR A 387 5.14 16.67 10.88
C THR A 387 4.86 16.55 9.39
N ASN A 388 3.95 15.65 9.03
CA ASN A 388 3.39 15.52 7.69
C ASN A 388 1.88 15.32 7.82
N LYS A 389 1.09 16.31 7.37
CA LYS A 389 -0.37 16.30 7.49
C LYS A 389 -0.99 16.63 6.16
N TYR A 390 -1.98 15.85 5.74
CA TYR A 390 -2.77 16.20 4.57
C TYR A 390 -4.25 15.86 4.73
N ARG A 391 -5.08 16.57 3.98
CA ARG A 391 -6.50 16.30 3.77
C ARG A 391 -6.78 16.34 2.28
N VAL A 392 -7.49 15.33 1.82
CA VAL A 392 -7.92 15.16 0.43
C VAL A 392 -9.44 15.16 0.36
N TRP A 393 -9.99 15.76 -0.69
CA TRP A 393 -11.41 15.70 -1.05
C TRP A 393 -11.52 15.36 -2.53
N GLY A 394 -12.42 14.49 -2.87
CA GLY A 394 -12.65 14.15 -4.27
C GLY A 394 -14.06 13.69 -4.55
N ASP A 395 -14.34 13.64 -5.85
CA ASP A 395 -15.58 13.12 -6.39
C ASP A 395 -15.30 12.35 -7.69
N ILE A 396 -15.95 11.19 -7.83
CA ILE A 396 -15.89 10.35 -9.00
C ILE A 396 -17.32 10.12 -9.47
N ALA A 397 -17.66 10.59 -10.66
CA ALA A 397 -18.94 10.33 -11.31
C ALA A 397 -18.73 9.49 -12.57
N LYS A 398 -19.57 8.45 -12.74
CA LYS A 398 -19.49 7.54 -13.89
C LYS A 398 -20.91 7.15 -14.33
N ALA A 399 -21.17 7.25 -15.62
CA ALA A 399 -22.39 6.72 -16.26
C ALA A 399 -22.01 5.63 -17.27
N ARG A 400 -22.71 4.50 -17.23
CA ARG A 400 -22.65 3.43 -18.21
C ARG A 400 -24.00 3.35 -18.89
N ILE A 401 -24.05 3.58 -20.20
CA ILE A 401 -25.27 3.73 -20.99
C ILE A 401 -25.26 2.69 -22.11
N GLN A 402 -26.22 1.78 -22.09
CA GLN A 402 -26.44 0.85 -23.18
C GLN A 402 -27.13 1.57 -24.34
N LEU A 403 -26.40 1.76 -25.45
CA LEU A 403 -26.91 2.43 -26.63
C LEU A 403 -27.71 1.46 -27.54
N THR A 404 -27.21 0.23 -27.65
CA THR A 404 -27.79 -0.87 -28.40
C THR A 404 -27.41 -2.20 -27.74
N ASP A 405 -27.92 -3.31 -28.25
CA ASP A 405 -27.55 -4.65 -27.74
C ASP A 405 -26.05 -4.96 -27.94
N PHE A 406 -25.40 -4.33 -28.91
CA PHE A 406 -23.98 -4.54 -29.21
C PHE A 406 -23.06 -3.40 -28.78
N ALA A 407 -23.58 -2.27 -28.28
CA ALA A 407 -22.79 -1.09 -27.94
C ALA A 407 -23.20 -0.46 -26.61
N THR A 408 -22.23 -0.28 -25.72
CA THR A 408 -22.39 0.40 -24.43
C THR A 408 -21.32 1.46 -24.28
N VAL A 409 -21.68 2.69 -23.92
CA VAL A 409 -20.76 3.78 -23.59
C VAL A 409 -20.61 3.89 -22.08
N THR A 410 -19.36 3.99 -21.62
CA THR A 410 -19.03 4.43 -20.26
C THR A 410 -18.34 5.78 -20.35
N ALA A 411 -18.79 6.78 -19.62
CA ALA A 411 -18.14 8.08 -19.52
C ALA A 411 -18.16 8.56 -18.07
N GLY A 412 -17.14 9.29 -17.68
CA GLY A 412 -17.07 9.79 -16.32
C GLY A 412 -15.98 10.80 -16.10
N MET A 413 -15.91 11.26 -14.85
CA MET A 413 -14.93 12.22 -14.38
C MET A 413 -14.46 11.87 -12.97
N TRP A 414 -13.22 12.23 -12.68
CA TRP A 414 -12.65 12.25 -11.34
C TRP A 414 -12.05 13.62 -11.06
N ILE A 415 -12.42 14.23 -9.94
CA ILE A 415 -11.86 15.49 -9.47
C ILE A 415 -11.34 15.26 -8.05
N GLU A 416 -10.10 15.72 -7.78
CA GLU A 416 -9.48 15.62 -6.46
C GLU A 416 -8.72 16.89 -6.11
N ARG A 417 -8.76 17.27 -4.82
CA ARG A 417 -7.96 18.36 -4.25
C ARG A 417 -7.30 17.89 -2.97
N ALA A 418 -6.01 18.15 -2.84
CA ALA A 418 -5.24 17.83 -1.66
C ALA A 418 -4.54 19.08 -1.10
N ASN A 419 -4.58 19.22 0.22
CA ASN A 419 -3.82 20.22 0.98
C ASN A 419 -2.87 19.50 1.91
N THR A 420 -1.59 19.86 1.85
CA THR A 420 -0.52 19.18 2.61
C THR A 420 0.31 20.22 3.35
N TYR A 421 0.55 19.99 4.64
CA TYR A 421 1.48 20.73 5.47
C TYR A 421 2.62 19.81 5.91
N ARG A 422 3.87 20.28 5.74
CA ARG A 422 5.07 19.54 6.16
C ARG A 422 6.05 20.46 6.88
N GLN A 423 6.59 19.98 7.99
CA GLN A 423 7.59 20.71 8.76
C GLN A 423 8.62 19.71 9.33
N GLN A 424 9.90 20.14 9.37
CA GLN A 424 10.95 19.47 10.15
C GLN A 424 11.79 20.49 10.89
N ARG A 425 11.99 20.24 12.18
CA ARG A 425 12.83 21.07 13.05
C ARG A 425 13.87 20.21 13.74
N ASP A 426 15.12 20.69 13.76
CA ASP A 426 16.19 20.05 14.48
C ASP A 426 16.11 20.40 15.97
N VAL A 427 16.29 19.37 16.80
CA VAL A 427 16.20 19.47 18.26
C VAL A 427 17.34 18.76 18.95
N ASN A 428 17.61 19.15 20.17
CA ASN A 428 18.36 18.39 21.14
C ASN A 428 17.42 17.38 21.79
N LEU A 429 17.58 16.10 21.51
CA LEU A 429 16.66 15.05 21.99
C LEU A 429 16.66 14.88 23.53
N VAL A 430 17.72 15.30 24.22
CA VAL A 430 17.81 15.23 25.68
C VAL A 430 16.95 16.29 26.36
N THR A 431 16.94 17.51 25.80
CA THR A 431 16.27 18.67 26.40
C THR A 431 15.04 19.14 25.64
N MET A 432 14.81 18.61 24.44
CA MET A 432 13.81 19.07 23.46
C MET A 432 13.98 20.55 23.04
N ALA A 433 15.09 21.17 23.39
CA ALA A 433 15.41 22.52 22.93
C ALA A 433 15.78 22.52 21.43
N PRO A 434 15.49 23.60 20.68
CA PRO A 434 15.93 23.72 19.28
C PRO A 434 17.44 23.56 19.14
N ASN A 435 17.88 22.82 18.11
CA ASN A 435 19.28 22.66 17.75
C ASN A 435 19.61 23.51 16.52
N TYR A 436 20.45 24.54 16.68
CA TYR A 436 20.81 25.50 15.65
C TYR A 436 22.03 25.04 14.81
N ALA A 437 22.15 23.76 14.55
CA ALA A 437 23.29 23.14 13.88
C ALA A 437 23.26 23.26 12.34
N GLU A 438 22.12 23.53 11.73
CA GLU A 438 22.00 23.72 10.30
C GLU A 438 22.75 24.98 9.84
N LYS A 439 23.36 24.91 8.67
CA LYS A 439 24.05 26.06 8.09
C LYS A 439 23.02 27.16 7.79
N ALA A 440 23.30 28.37 8.21
CA ALA A 440 22.51 29.54 7.81
C ALA A 440 22.53 29.67 6.28
N VAL A 441 21.38 29.76 5.68
CA VAL A 441 21.18 29.95 4.24
C VAL A 441 20.50 31.30 4.05
N LYS A 442 20.99 32.11 3.10
CA LYS A 442 20.34 33.36 2.72
C LYS A 442 19.57 33.16 1.42
N ASN A 443 18.32 33.59 1.42
CA ASN A 443 17.53 33.64 0.20
C ASN A 443 18.24 34.57 -0.80
N PRO A 444 18.54 34.11 -2.04
CA PRO A 444 19.30 34.90 -3.01
C PRO A 444 18.56 36.16 -3.49
N VAL A 445 17.22 36.17 -3.37
CA VAL A 445 16.38 37.32 -3.80
C VAL A 445 16.13 38.28 -2.65
N THR A 446 15.70 37.75 -1.49
CA THR A 446 15.25 38.61 -0.36
C THR A 446 16.37 38.92 0.64
N SER A 447 17.52 38.23 0.55
CA SER A 447 18.61 38.24 1.53
C SER A 447 18.22 37.81 2.94
N ALA A 448 16.99 37.35 3.16
CA ALA A 448 16.53 36.83 4.46
C ALA A 448 17.24 35.54 4.81
N ALA A 449 17.66 35.41 6.09
CA ALA A 449 18.31 34.21 6.58
C ALA A 449 17.27 33.19 7.05
N THR A 450 17.44 31.92 6.66
CA THR A 450 16.66 30.81 7.19
C THR A 450 17.12 30.48 8.61
N PRO A 451 16.21 30.29 9.59
CA PRO A 451 16.57 29.87 10.93
C PRO A 451 17.36 28.54 10.91
N ALA A 452 18.46 28.49 11.68
CA ALA A 452 19.39 27.36 11.66
C ALA A 452 18.86 26.08 12.32
N ASN A 453 17.64 26.09 12.87
CA ASN A 453 16.97 24.92 13.43
C ASN A 453 15.75 24.45 12.62
N ILE A 454 15.47 25.08 11.47
CA ILE A 454 14.36 24.68 10.59
C ILE A 454 14.95 24.02 9.35
N LYS A 455 14.59 22.75 9.13
CA LYS A 455 14.96 22.03 7.92
C LYS A 455 14.07 22.40 6.76
N PHE A 456 12.76 22.39 6.99
CA PHE A 456 11.74 22.88 6.07
C PHE A 456 10.45 23.24 6.82
N ASP A 457 9.65 24.14 6.20
CA ASP A 457 8.32 24.54 6.66
C ASP A 457 7.53 24.97 5.42
N GLN A 458 6.55 24.16 5.00
CA GLN A 458 5.91 24.29 3.69
C GLN A 458 4.51 23.77 3.63
N ASP A 459 3.68 24.48 2.87
CA ASP A 459 2.40 24.04 2.37
C ASP A 459 2.53 23.60 0.90
N SER A 460 1.79 22.59 0.50
CA SER A 460 1.60 22.23 -0.89
C SER A 460 0.15 21.89 -1.20
N HIS A 461 -0.23 22.12 -2.45
CA HIS A 461 -1.58 21.87 -2.94
C HIS A 461 -1.48 21.06 -4.24
N THR A 462 -2.40 20.14 -4.40
CA THR A 462 -2.56 19.37 -5.63
C THR A 462 -4.01 19.50 -6.08
N ASN A 463 -4.22 19.82 -7.35
CA ASN A 463 -5.50 19.72 -8.03
C ASN A 463 -5.36 18.68 -9.14
N HIS A 464 -6.28 17.77 -9.22
CA HIS A 464 -6.31 16.70 -10.20
C HIS A 464 -7.69 16.59 -10.83
N SER A 465 -7.75 16.39 -12.15
CA SER A 465 -8.96 15.98 -12.84
C SER A 465 -8.67 14.99 -13.95
N GLU A 466 -9.53 13.99 -14.07
CA GLU A 466 -9.55 13.03 -15.17
C GLU A 466 -10.92 13.03 -15.83
N LEU A 467 -10.95 13.10 -17.14
CA LEU A 467 -12.13 12.83 -17.96
C LEU A 467 -11.87 11.55 -18.75
N PHE A 468 -12.80 10.61 -18.74
CA PHE A 468 -12.64 9.34 -19.44
C PHE A 468 -13.90 8.92 -20.17
N THR A 469 -13.70 8.19 -21.27
CA THR A 469 -14.77 7.54 -22.03
C THR A 469 -14.30 6.21 -22.59
N GLU A 470 -15.23 5.27 -22.67
CA GLU A 470 -15.06 3.92 -23.24
C GLU A 470 -16.26 3.58 -24.11
N LEU A 471 -16.02 2.89 -25.20
CA LEU A 471 -17.06 2.33 -26.05
C LEU A 471 -16.91 0.80 -26.09
N GLU A 472 -17.70 0.09 -25.29
CA GLU A 472 -17.75 -1.37 -25.31
C GLU A 472 -18.58 -1.83 -26.51
N LEU A 473 -17.94 -2.56 -27.41
CA LEU A 473 -18.53 -3.13 -28.61
C LEU A 473 -18.56 -4.66 -28.52
N ARG A 474 -19.66 -5.26 -28.90
CA ARG A 474 -19.85 -6.72 -29.01
C ARG A 474 -20.15 -7.09 -30.46
N PRO A 475 -19.15 -7.07 -31.33
CA PRO A 475 -19.34 -7.28 -32.78
C PRO A 475 -19.70 -8.72 -33.17
N LEU A 476 -19.35 -9.69 -32.33
CA LEU A 476 -19.61 -11.12 -32.50
C LEU A 476 -19.96 -11.75 -31.12
N PRO A 477 -20.69 -12.87 -31.11
CA PRO A 477 -20.92 -13.62 -29.87
C PRO A 477 -19.58 -13.93 -29.15
N GLY A 478 -19.54 -13.63 -27.87
CA GLY A 478 -18.37 -13.86 -27.02
C GLY A 478 -17.23 -12.85 -27.16
N LEU A 479 -17.20 -11.99 -28.17
CA LEU A 479 -16.16 -10.98 -28.37
C LEU A 479 -16.62 -9.60 -27.86
N THR A 480 -15.85 -9.04 -26.94
CA THR A 480 -15.97 -7.66 -26.48
C THR A 480 -14.70 -6.89 -26.83
N VAL A 481 -14.82 -5.75 -27.48
CA VAL A 481 -13.72 -4.84 -27.83
C VAL A 481 -14.04 -3.46 -27.27
N THR A 482 -13.12 -2.88 -26.50
CA THR A 482 -13.35 -1.61 -25.80
C THR A 482 -12.24 -0.61 -26.11
N PRO A 483 -12.36 0.24 -27.15
CA PRO A 483 -11.58 1.45 -27.26
C PRO A 483 -11.97 2.43 -26.15
N GLY A 484 -10.97 3.14 -25.64
CA GLY A 484 -11.16 4.13 -24.56
C GLY A 484 -10.16 5.27 -24.67
N PHE A 485 -10.49 6.36 -24.04
CA PHE A 485 -9.65 7.55 -23.97
C PHE A 485 -9.80 8.22 -22.61
N LYS A 486 -8.67 8.70 -22.07
CA LYS A 486 -8.62 9.47 -20.82
C LYS A 486 -7.78 10.72 -21.02
N HIS A 487 -8.29 11.84 -20.53
CA HIS A 487 -7.56 13.11 -20.42
C HIS A 487 -7.31 13.42 -18.97
N VAL A 488 -6.08 13.77 -18.63
CA VAL A 488 -5.62 14.07 -17.26
C VAL A 488 -5.07 15.47 -17.21
N ASP A 489 -5.57 16.29 -16.27
CA ASP A 489 -4.99 17.57 -15.85
C ASP A 489 -4.53 17.45 -14.40
N PHE A 490 -3.30 17.89 -14.12
CA PHE A 490 -2.69 17.78 -12.80
C PHE A 490 -1.85 19.01 -12.47
N GLU A 491 -2.25 19.76 -11.44
CA GLU A 491 -1.51 20.92 -10.91
C GLU A 491 -0.80 20.55 -9.61
N ARG A 492 0.46 20.94 -9.49
CA ARG A 492 1.21 20.94 -8.22
C ARG A 492 1.64 22.35 -7.86
N ARG A 493 1.34 22.77 -6.62
CA ARG A 493 1.74 24.07 -6.09
C ARG A 493 2.44 23.89 -4.76
N ILE A 494 3.53 24.65 -4.58
CA ILE A 494 4.26 24.78 -3.32
C ILE A 494 4.19 26.21 -2.85
N ASN A 495 3.89 26.38 -1.56
CA ASN A 495 4.06 27.61 -0.82
C ASN A 495 4.90 27.31 0.42
N ALA A 496 6.20 27.48 0.32
CA ALA A 496 7.15 27.17 1.36
C ALA A 496 7.73 28.44 1.96
N ALA A 497 7.64 28.57 3.27
CA ALA A 497 8.47 29.54 3.99
C ALA A 497 9.95 29.12 3.91
N TYR A 498 10.19 27.81 4.00
CA TYR A 498 11.50 27.18 3.85
C TYR A 498 11.32 25.85 3.13
N ASN A 499 11.77 25.72 1.88
CA ASN A 499 11.58 24.50 1.12
C ASN A 499 12.50 23.36 1.57
N GLN A 500 12.14 22.13 1.28
CA GLN A 500 12.78 20.93 1.81
C GLN A 500 14.25 20.75 1.37
N THR A 501 14.66 21.29 0.24
CA THR A 501 16.01 21.07 -0.33
C THR A 501 16.91 22.28 -0.11
N THR A 502 16.49 23.46 -0.58
CA THR A 502 17.35 24.65 -0.55
C THR A 502 17.15 25.48 0.72
N ARG A 503 16.04 25.26 1.43
CA ARG A 503 15.60 26.03 2.58
C ARG A 503 15.31 27.52 2.28
N TYR A 504 15.10 27.85 0.99
CA TYR A 504 14.63 29.19 0.58
C TYR A 504 13.12 29.26 0.64
N ALA A 505 12.59 30.48 0.81
CA ALA A 505 11.17 30.73 0.58
C ALA A 505 10.87 30.49 -0.91
N GLN A 506 9.75 29.82 -1.18
CA GLN A 506 9.38 29.45 -2.54
C GLN A 506 7.86 29.42 -2.70
N ASN A 507 7.36 30.02 -3.78
CA ASN A 507 5.97 29.92 -4.20
C ASN A 507 5.96 29.64 -5.70
N ILE A 508 5.60 28.41 -6.08
CA ILE A 508 5.62 27.95 -7.46
C ILE A 508 4.46 27.00 -7.74
N SER A 509 3.93 27.07 -8.96
CA SER A 509 2.93 26.16 -9.51
C SER A 509 3.40 25.59 -10.84
N LYS A 510 3.07 24.34 -11.11
CA LYS A 510 3.30 23.65 -12.38
C LYS A 510 2.09 22.80 -12.74
N ASP A 511 1.69 22.91 -14.01
CA ASP A 511 0.61 22.15 -14.62
C ASP A 511 1.17 21.05 -15.50
N TYR A 512 0.53 19.90 -15.48
CA TYR A 512 0.88 18.73 -16.25
C TYR A 512 -0.37 18.14 -16.89
N GLN A 513 -0.24 17.67 -18.13
CA GLN A 513 -1.35 17.07 -18.87
C GLN A 513 -0.93 15.77 -19.53
N ALA A 514 -1.89 14.86 -19.70
CA ALA A 514 -1.67 13.62 -20.45
C ALA A 514 -2.95 13.16 -21.17
N ASP A 515 -2.75 12.70 -22.40
CA ASP A 515 -3.76 12.02 -23.22
C ASP A 515 -3.40 10.54 -23.31
N LEU A 516 -4.31 9.68 -22.87
CA LEU A 516 -4.09 8.27 -22.66
C LEU A 516 -5.12 7.46 -23.45
N PRO A 517 -4.74 6.90 -24.63
CA PRO A 517 -5.58 5.96 -25.37
C PRO A 517 -5.49 4.55 -24.77
N PHE A 518 -6.59 3.81 -24.87
CA PHE A 518 -6.76 2.44 -24.44
C PHE A 518 -7.45 1.63 -25.52
N LEU A 519 -7.12 0.36 -25.65
CA LEU A 519 -7.84 -0.61 -26.44
C LEU A 519 -7.72 -1.96 -25.76
N THR A 520 -8.84 -2.50 -25.35
CA THR A 520 -8.89 -3.83 -24.75
C THR A 520 -9.82 -4.73 -25.52
N ALA A 521 -9.56 -6.03 -25.48
CA ALA A 521 -10.41 -7.06 -26.04
C ALA A 521 -10.49 -8.25 -25.10
N ASN A 522 -11.68 -8.82 -24.97
CA ASN A 522 -11.93 -10.09 -24.31
C ASN A 522 -12.75 -10.98 -25.27
N TYR A 523 -12.34 -12.22 -25.42
CA TYR A 523 -13.05 -13.20 -26.22
C TYR A 523 -13.33 -14.47 -25.42
N ALA A 524 -14.59 -14.68 -25.08
CA ALA A 524 -15.09 -15.92 -24.50
C ALA A 524 -15.09 -17.01 -25.57
N VAL A 525 -14.03 -17.82 -25.63
CA VAL A 525 -13.87 -18.94 -26.60
C VAL A 525 -14.86 -20.05 -26.29
N THR A 526 -15.07 -20.31 -24.98
CA THR A 526 -16.08 -21.19 -24.43
C THR A 526 -16.61 -20.60 -23.12
N GLU A 527 -17.60 -21.22 -22.48
CA GLU A 527 -18.08 -20.83 -21.16
C GLU A 527 -16.98 -20.93 -20.07
N GLN A 528 -15.92 -21.71 -20.32
CA GLN A 528 -14.83 -21.96 -19.39
C GLN A 528 -13.51 -21.32 -19.78
N LEU A 529 -13.36 -20.84 -21.02
CA LEU A 529 -12.12 -20.31 -21.56
C LEU A 529 -12.33 -18.94 -22.19
N ALA A 530 -11.63 -17.96 -21.69
CA ALA A 530 -11.56 -16.63 -22.28
C ALA A 530 -10.10 -16.26 -22.62
N THR A 531 -9.92 -15.47 -23.67
CA THR A 531 -8.64 -14.86 -24.03
C THR A 531 -8.80 -13.35 -24.01
N TYR A 532 -7.72 -12.63 -23.71
CA TYR A 532 -7.75 -11.18 -23.70
C TYR A 532 -6.49 -10.58 -24.32
N ALA A 533 -6.61 -9.34 -24.78
CA ALA A 533 -5.50 -8.51 -25.20
C ALA A 533 -5.72 -7.07 -24.76
N GLN A 534 -4.63 -6.36 -24.46
CA GLN A 534 -4.67 -4.97 -24.03
C GLN A 534 -3.54 -4.16 -24.68
N PHE A 535 -3.90 -2.98 -25.17
CA PHE A 535 -3.01 -1.85 -25.39
C PHE A 535 -3.47 -0.71 -24.48
N ALA A 536 -2.55 -0.20 -23.66
CA ALA A 536 -2.89 0.88 -22.73
C ALA A 536 -1.69 1.80 -22.50
N ARG A 537 -1.96 3.08 -22.24
CA ARG A 537 -0.96 4.04 -21.77
C ARG A 537 -1.17 4.36 -20.32
N GLY A 538 -0.07 4.32 -19.56
CA GLY A 538 -0.01 4.77 -18.17
C GLY A 538 0.67 6.13 -18.03
N PHE A 539 0.39 6.80 -16.93
CA PHE A 539 0.83 8.15 -16.62
C PHE A 539 1.28 8.23 -15.16
N LEU A 540 2.27 9.11 -14.89
CA LEU A 540 2.64 9.56 -13.56
C LEU A 540 3.11 11.01 -13.62
N ALA A 541 2.48 11.91 -12.84
CA ALA A 541 2.95 13.27 -12.67
C ALA A 541 4.35 13.29 -12.03
N PRO A 542 5.22 14.24 -12.39
CA PRO A 542 6.50 14.39 -11.72
C PRO A 542 6.32 14.57 -10.22
N PRO A 543 7.22 13.98 -9.38
CA PRO A 543 7.12 14.11 -7.94
C PRO A 543 7.31 15.57 -7.52
N LEU A 544 6.77 15.95 -6.36
CA LEU A 544 6.86 17.33 -5.85
C LEU A 544 8.33 17.76 -5.65
N SER A 545 9.23 16.81 -5.44
CA SER A 545 10.67 17.06 -5.26
C SER A 545 11.35 17.78 -6.43
N VAL A 546 10.83 17.69 -7.66
CA VAL A 546 11.38 18.41 -8.82
C VAL A 546 11.20 19.93 -8.70
N LEU A 547 10.31 20.37 -7.82
CA LEU A 547 10.06 21.78 -7.55
C LEU A 547 10.89 22.32 -6.37
N TYR A 548 11.58 21.46 -5.58
CA TYR A 548 12.40 21.86 -4.43
C TYR A 548 13.83 22.24 -4.80
N VAL A 549 14.05 22.84 -5.96
CA VAL A 549 15.38 23.23 -6.47
C VAL A 549 15.54 24.76 -6.46
N ASP A 550 16.77 25.25 -6.60
CA ASP A 550 17.06 26.68 -6.56
C ASP A 550 16.36 27.45 -7.68
N LYS A 551 16.33 26.84 -8.87
CA LYS A 551 15.82 27.43 -10.10
C LYS A 551 14.90 26.42 -10.82
N PRO A 552 13.67 26.23 -10.32
CA PRO A 552 12.76 25.23 -10.89
C PRO A 552 12.35 25.51 -12.33
N GLU A 553 12.54 26.74 -12.83
CA GLU A 553 12.31 27.12 -14.21
C GLU A 553 13.20 26.38 -15.21
N PHE A 554 14.38 25.93 -14.80
CA PHE A 554 15.29 25.12 -15.63
C PHE A 554 14.91 23.64 -15.63
N SER A 555 14.13 23.18 -14.67
CA SER A 555 13.65 21.79 -14.62
C SER A 555 12.45 21.61 -15.55
N THR A 556 12.73 21.28 -16.81
CA THR A 556 11.70 21.04 -17.85
C THR A 556 11.28 19.57 -17.88
N VAL A 557 10.53 19.13 -16.87
CA VAL A 557 10.06 17.76 -16.79
C VAL A 557 8.63 17.61 -17.27
N ALA A 558 8.40 16.64 -18.14
CA ALA A 558 7.09 16.17 -18.55
C ALA A 558 6.67 14.94 -17.71
N PRO A 559 5.38 14.62 -17.66
CA PRO A 559 4.90 13.39 -17.05
C PRO A 559 5.61 12.15 -17.56
N GLN A 560 5.92 11.23 -16.66
CA GLN A 560 6.41 9.92 -17.02
C GLN A 560 5.28 9.14 -17.70
N LYS A 561 5.61 8.31 -18.70
CA LYS A 561 4.63 7.56 -19.49
C LYS A 561 5.07 6.13 -19.70
N SER A 562 4.11 5.20 -19.66
CA SER A 562 4.30 3.83 -20.12
C SER A 562 3.39 3.53 -21.31
N THR A 563 3.85 2.60 -22.17
CA THR A 563 3.01 1.96 -23.18
C THR A 563 3.04 0.47 -22.93
N ASN A 564 1.89 -0.10 -22.68
CA ASN A 564 1.70 -1.48 -22.25
C ASN A 564 1.05 -2.27 -23.39
N TYR A 565 1.60 -3.45 -23.69
CA TYR A 565 1.05 -4.47 -24.56
C TYR A 565 1.02 -5.77 -23.78
N GLN A 566 -0.14 -6.38 -23.68
CA GLN A 566 -0.28 -7.66 -22.99
C GLN A 566 -1.38 -8.50 -23.59
N ALA A 567 -1.23 -9.82 -23.47
CA ALA A 567 -2.21 -10.79 -23.90
C ALA A 567 -2.14 -12.03 -23.03
N GLY A 568 -3.27 -12.67 -22.83
CA GLY A 568 -3.35 -13.85 -21.99
C GLY A 568 -4.65 -14.60 -22.15
N PHE A 569 -4.83 -15.61 -21.31
CA PHE A 569 -6.05 -16.40 -21.26
C PHE A 569 -6.39 -16.77 -19.81
N VAL A 570 -7.66 -17.06 -19.58
CA VAL A 570 -8.21 -17.55 -18.31
C VAL A 570 -9.06 -18.78 -18.60
N TYR A 571 -8.84 -19.86 -17.84
CA TYR A 571 -9.63 -21.08 -17.89
C TYR A 571 -10.20 -21.41 -16.51
N HIS A 572 -11.50 -21.63 -16.41
CA HIS A 572 -12.22 -22.05 -15.22
C HIS A 572 -13.04 -23.32 -15.50
N GLY A 573 -12.54 -24.45 -15.06
CA GLY A 573 -13.30 -25.69 -14.98
C GLY A 573 -13.86 -25.92 -13.57
N SER A 574 -14.49 -27.07 -13.35
CA SER A 574 -15.02 -27.47 -12.04
C SER A 574 -13.91 -27.65 -10.99
N HIS A 575 -12.78 -28.22 -11.40
CA HIS A 575 -11.65 -28.59 -10.55
C HIS A 575 -10.36 -27.82 -10.88
N LEU A 576 -10.26 -27.22 -12.05
CA LEU A 576 -9.05 -26.57 -12.55
C LEU A 576 -9.30 -25.09 -12.82
N SER A 577 -8.51 -24.23 -12.21
CA SER A 577 -8.35 -22.81 -12.59
C SER A 577 -6.95 -22.61 -13.11
N LEU A 578 -6.81 -21.94 -14.25
CA LEU A 578 -5.53 -21.69 -14.91
C LEU A 578 -5.60 -20.34 -15.60
N ASP A 579 -4.62 -19.48 -15.42
CA ASP A 579 -4.40 -18.32 -16.26
C ASP A 579 -2.92 -18.14 -16.56
N ALA A 580 -2.62 -17.52 -17.71
CA ALA A 580 -1.27 -17.15 -18.09
C ALA A 580 -1.29 -15.96 -19.03
N ASP A 581 -0.22 -15.16 -18.96
CA ASP A 581 -0.07 -13.96 -19.78
C ASP A 581 1.37 -13.67 -20.17
N VAL A 582 1.51 -12.84 -21.17
CA VAL A 582 2.76 -12.21 -21.60
C VAL A 582 2.55 -10.70 -21.64
N TYR A 583 3.60 -9.97 -21.27
CA TYR A 583 3.55 -8.51 -21.27
C TYR A 583 4.83 -7.88 -21.82
N TYR A 584 4.68 -6.69 -22.41
CA TYR A 584 5.76 -5.79 -22.81
C TYR A 584 5.39 -4.35 -22.48
N ILE A 585 6.23 -3.66 -21.70
CA ILE A 585 6.02 -2.28 -21.24
C ILE A 585 7.23 -1.45 -21.61
N ASP A 586 7.03 -0.42 -22.45
CA ASP A 586 8.02 0.61 -22.77
C ASP A 586 7.78 1.83 -21.86
N PHE A 587 8.68 2.05 -20.92
CA PHE A 587 8.62 3.15 -19.96
C PHE A 587 9.56 4.28 -20.39
N ARG A 588 9.03 5.49 -20.46
CA ARG A 588 9.72 6.68 -20.95
C ARG A 588 9.54 7.87 -20.03
N ASN A 589 10.39 8.90 -20.26
CA ASN A 589 10.37 10.15 -19.52
C ASN A 589 10.67 9.98 -18.04
N LYS A 590 11.46 8.95 -17.65
CA LYS A 590 11.90 8.85 -16.26
C LYS A 590 12.62 10.13 -15.85
N VAL A 591 12.18 10.73 -14.75
CA VAL A 591 12.80 11.94 -14.20
C VAL A 591 14.17 11.60 -13.62
N ALA A 592 15.18 12.37 -14.00
CA ALA A 592 16.54 12.23 -13.54
C ALA A 592 17.20 13.61 -13.35
N VAL A 593 18.25 13.68 -12.54
CA VAL A 593 19.07 14.89 -12.41
C VAL A 593 19.93 15.06 -13.67
N ASP A 594 19.93 16.25 -14.23
CA ASP A 594 20.85 16.62 -15.32
C ASP A 594 22.25 16.86 -14.76
N THR A 595 23.14 15.91 -14.98
CA THR A 595 24.55 15.99 -14.54
C THR A 595 25.40 16.92 -15.41
N THR A 596 24.86 17.43 -16.54
CA THR A 596 25.54 18.34 -17.46
C THR A 596 25.13 19.79 -17.27
N ALA A 597 24.14 20.06 -16.43
CA ALA A 597 23.68 21.41 -16.13
C ALA A 597 24.81 22.25 -15.49
N PRO A 598 24.97 23.53 -15.88
CA PRO A 598 25.93 24.43 -15.26
C PRO A 598 25.71 24.56 -13.75
N ALA A 599 26.77 24.60 -12.96
CA ALA A 599 26.67 24.77 -11.50
C ALA A 599 25.88 26.03 -11.08
N SER A 600 25.82 27.04 -11.95
CA SER A 600 25.05 28.29 -11.73
C SER A 600 23.53 28.07 -11.78
N GLU A 601 23.07 26.97 -12.34
CA GLU A 601 21.64 26.59 -12.42
C GLU A 601 21.19 25.76 -11.20
N GLY A 602 22.13 25.27 -10.39
CA GLY A 602 21.84 24.36 -9.29
C GLY A 602 21.44 22.96 -9.76
N THR A 603 20.58 22.27 -9.01
CA THR A 603 20.04 20.98 -9.42
C THR A 603 18.94 21.19 -10.47
N VAL A 604 19.11 20.62 -11.65
CA VAL A 604 18.14 20.63 -12.75
C VAL A 604 17.62 19.23 -12.97
N TYR A 605 16.31 19.06 -13.12
CA TYR A 605 15.66 17.80 -13.46
C TYR A 605 15.24 17.77 -14.92
N ILE A 606 15.46 16.63 -15.56
CA ILE A 606 15.11 16.38 -16.97
C ILE A 606 14.47 14.99 -17.14
N ASN A 607 13.82 14.76 -18.28
CA ASN A 607 13.33 13.47 -18.69
C ASN A 607 14.38 12.73 -19.51
N LEU A 608 15.25 11.98 -18.89
CA LEU A 608 16.33 11.26 -19.56
C LEU A 608 16.11 9.74 -19.59
N GLY A 609 15.40 9.18 -18.60
CA GLY A 609 15.35 7.75 -18.37
C GLY A 609 14.36 7.00 -19.27
N LYS A 610 14.78 5.80 -19.67
CA LYS A 610 13.94 4.77 -20.31
C LYS A 610 14.15 3.45 -19.59
N ALA A 611 13.12 2.61 -19.58
CA ALA A 611 13.22 1.23 -19.12
C ALA A 611 12.26 0.34 -19.92
N VAL A 612 12.62 -0.93 -20.03
CA VAL A 612 11.76 -1.96 -20.64
C VAL A 612 11.46 -3.00 -19.60
N TYR A 613 10.18 -3.28 -19.43
CA TYR A 613 9.68 -4.36 -18.60
C TYR A 613 8.96 -5.37 -19.50
N LYS A 614 9.31 -6.63 -19.41
CA LYS A 614 8.65 -7.69 -20.17
C LYS A 614 8.76 -9.02 -19.44
N GLY A 615 7.81 -9.90 -19.68
CA GLY A 615 7.83 -11.19 -19.00
C GLY A 615 6.67 -12.08 -19.36
N VAL A 616 6.65 -13.20 -18.65
CA VAL A 616 5.58 -14.18 -18.64
C VAL A 616 5.14 -14.44 -17.22
N GLU A 617 3.86 -14.62 -17.01
CA GLU A 617 3.24 -14.90 -15.73
C GLU A 617 2.22 -16.00 -15.88
N GLY A 618 1.93 -16.71 -14.80
CA GLY A 618 0.86 -17.69 -14.80
C GLY A 618 0.59 -18.24 -13.42
N GLN A 619 -0.61 -18.78 -13.26
CA GLN A 619 -1.05 -19.45 -12.06
C GLN A 619 -1.95 -20.63 -12.40
N ILE A 620 -1.92 -21.66 -11.57
CA ILE A 620 -2.73 -22.85 -11.68
C ILE A 620 -3.17 -23.32 -10.29
N THR A 621 -4.43 -23.68 -10.16
CA THR A 621 -4.98 -24.36 -8.98
C THR A 621 -5.80 -25.57 -9.43
N TYR A 622 -5.55 -26.70 -8.78
CA TYR A 622 -6.37 -27.90 -8.94
C TYR A 622 -6.99 -28.30 -7.61
N ALA A 623 -8.32 -28.38 -7.57
CA ALA A 623 -9.11 -28.77 -6.40
C ALA A 623 -9.64 -30.19 -6.55
N PHE A 624 -9.32 -31.06 -5.59
CA PHE A 624 -9.79 -32.45 -5.51
C PHE A 624 -11.16 -32.52 -4.80
N ASP A 625 -11.88 -33.64 -5.00
CA ASP A 625 -13.19 -33.84 -4.39
C ASP A 625 -13.19 -33.99 -2.86
N ASN A 626 -12.04 -34.36 -2.29
CA ASN A 626 -11.87 -34.53 -0.86
C ASN A 626 -11.55 -33.25 -0.08
N GLY A 627 -11.63 -32.06 -0.72
CA GLY A 627 -11.31 -30.77 -0.12
C GLY A 627 -9.82 -30.39 -0.14
N LEU A 628 -8.97 -31.20 -0.77
CA LEU A 628 -7.58 -30.86 -1.03
C LEU A 628 -7.49 -29.96 -2.27
N ALA A 629 -6.62 -28.93 -2.24
CA ALA A 629 -6.22 -28.20 -3.43
C ALA A 629 -4.70 -28.02 -3.45
N VAL A 630 -4.14 -28.01 -4.66
CA VAL A 630 -2.74 -27.70 -4.91
C VAL A 630 -2.68 -26.52 -5.86
N PHE A 631 -1.87 -25.53 -5.54
CA PHE A 631 -1.67 -24.39 -6.41
C PHE A 631 -0.19 -24.12 -6.65
N ALA A 632 0.09 -23.48 -7.78
CA ALA A 632 1.38 -22.90 -8.11
C ALA A 632 1.17 -21.65 -8.95
N ASN A 633 1.99 -20.64 -8.73
CA ASN A 633 2.10 -19.51 -9.62
C ASN A 633 3.54 -19.05 -9.77
N GLY A 634 3.81 -18.25 -10.79
CA GLY A 634 5.13 -17.72 -10.98
C GLY A 634 5.22 -16.69 -12.09
N SER A 635 6.36 -16.03 -12.13
CA SER A 635 6.70 -15.07 -13.16
C SER A 635 8.18 -15.12 -13.51
N ARG A 636 8.48 -14.83 -14.77
CA ARG A 636 9.81 -14.45 -15.23
C ARG A 636 9.76 -13.02 -15.70
N ASN A 637 10.44 -12.13 -14.99
CA ASN A 637 10.44 -10.70 -15.23
C ASN A 637 11.79 -10.23 -15.80
N TYR A 638 11.75 -9.41 -16.82
CA TYR A 638 12.88 -8.68 -17.35
C TYR A 638 12.57 -7.19 -17.18
N ALA A 639 13.22 -6.54 -16.22
CA ALA A 639 13.07 -5.11 -15.95
C ALA A 639 14.44 -4.47 -16.07
N LYS A 640 14.71 -3.77 -17.18
CA LYS A 640 16.03 -3.18 -17.43
C LYS A 640 15.94 -1.74 -17.89
N THR A 641 16.90 -0.94 -17.44
CA THR A 641 17.14 0.40 -17.98
C THR A 641 17.54 0.29 -19.46
N ASN A 642 17.11 1.25 -20.25
CA ASN A 642 17.38 1.32 -21.68
C ASN A 642 17.75 2.76 -22.10
N ASN A 643 18.64 3.38 -21.33
CA ASN A 643 19.10 4.74 -21.62
C ASN A 643 20.08 4.74 -22.78
N PRO A 644 20.00 5.70 -23.72
CA PRO A 644 20.94 5.80 -24.84
C PRO A 644 22.40 5.88 -24.37
N GLY A 645 23.27 5.06 -24.96
CA GLY A 645 24.71 5.09 -24.67
C GLY A 645 25.12 4.44 -23.33
N THR A 646 24.19 3.79 -22.61
CA THR A 646 24.49 3.10 -21.35
C THR A 646 24.31 1.59 -21.46
N VAL A 647 24.96 0.83 -20.55
CA VAL A 647 24.71 -0.61 -20.40
C VAL A 647 23.30 -0.80 -19.82
N HIS A 648 22.55 -1.75 -20.37
CA HIS A 648 21.23 -2.11 -19.87
C HIS A 648 21.36 -2.89 -18.56
N THR A 649 21.11 -2.23 -17.44
CA THR A 649 21.18 -2.81 -16.10
C THR A 649 19.79 -3.08 -15.54
N GLN A 650 19.67 -4.03 -14.62
CA GLN A 650 18.42 -4.35 -13.95
C GLN A 650 17.93 -3.15 -13.14
N VAL A 651 16.64 -2.86 -13.22
CA VAL A 651 15.99 -1.86 -12.37
C VAL A 651 16.13 -2.28 -10.89
N PRO A 652 16.51 -1.37 -9.97
CA PRO A 652 16.62 -1.69 -8.56
C PRO A 652 15.36 -2.32 -7.97
N ASN A 653 15.57 -3.26 -7.06
CA ASN A 653 14.50 -3.97 -6.35
C ASN A 653 13.47 -4.68 -7.26
N ALA A 654 13.85 -5.00 -8.50
CA ALA A 654 13.03 -5.74 -9.46
C ALA A 654 13.48 -7.21 -9.54
N PRO A 655 12.84 -8.15 -8.82
CA PRO A 655 13.26 -9.54 -8.84
C PRO A 655 13.01 -10.17 -10.22
N MET A 656 14.02 -10.92 -10.71
CA MET A 656 13.93 -11.58 -12.02
C MET A 656 12.91 -12.72 -12.03
N TRP A 657 12.61 -13.31 -10.89
CA TRP A 657 11.66 -14.40 -10.70
C TRP A 657 10.82 -14.15 -9.47
N THR A 658 9.54 -14.48 -9.56
CA THR A 658 8.71 -14.73 -8.39
C THR A 658 8.02 -16.07 -8.56
N ALA A 659 7.80 -16.79 -7.47
CA ALA A 659 7.00 -18.00 -7.49
C ALA A 659 6.26 -18.15 -6.15
N ALA A 660 5.09 -18.74 -6.18
CA ALA A 660 4.42 -19.22 -4.99
C ALA A 660 3.80 -20.58 -5.27
N GLY A 661 3.74 -21.42 -4.28
CA GLY A 661 3.09 -22.72 -4.39
C GLY A 661 2.67 -23.23 -3.03
N GLY A 662 1.72 -24.13 -3.02
CA GLY A 662 1.23 -24.65 -1.76
C GLY A 662 0.11 -25.64 -1.88
N VAL A 663 -0.30 -26.09 -0.70
CA VAL A 663 -1.38 -27.04 -0.50
C VAL A 663 -2.39 -26.43 0.46
N LEU A 664 -3.67 -26.48 0.07
CA LEU A 664 -4.79 -26.07 0.91
C LEU A 664 -5.69 -27.27 1.11
N PHE A 665 -6.21 -27.40 2.30
CA PHE A 665 -7.18 -28.45 2.65
C PHE A 665 -8.33 -27.81 3.42
N LYS A 666 -9.55 -27.99 2.90
CA LYS A 666 -10.80 -27.55 3.54
C LYS A 666 -11.80 -28.68 3.46
N SER A 667 -12.06 -29.35 4.58
CA SER A 667 -13.04 -30.43 4.65
C SER A 667 -13.68 -30.51 6.05
N GLY A 668 -14.99 -30.38 6.11
CA GLY A 668 -15.70 -30.32 7.38
C GLY A 668 -15.15 -29.18 8.26
N PRO A 669 -14.85 -29.46 9.55
CA PRO A 669 -14.38 -28.44 10.48
C PRO A 669 -12.90 -28.08 10.32
N VAL A 670 -12.16 -28.77 9.44
CA VAL A 670 -10.70 -28.63 9.31
C VAL A 670 -10.33 -27.78 8.13
N LYS A 671 -9.49 -26.76 8.37
CA LYS A 671 -8.85 -25.94 7.33
C LYS A 671 -7.34 -25.92 7.58
N VAL A 672 -6.55 -26.26 6.58
CA VAL A 672 -5.09 -26.23 6.65
C VAL A 672 -4.53 -25.64 5.38
N SER A 673 -3.55 -24.76 5.49
CA SER A 673 -2.80 -24.25 4.34
C SER A 673 -1.29 -24.24 4.63
N LEU A 674 -0.51 -24.69 3.65
CA LEU A 674 0.95 -24.52 3.61
C LEU A 674 1.31 -23.85 2.30
N ILE A 675 1.85 -22.65 2.41
CA ILE A 675 2.16 -21.77 1.28
C ILE A 675 3.62 -21.35 1.37
N ASP A 676 4.36 -21.45 0.29
CA ASP A 676 5.72 -20.90 0.18
C ASP A 676 5.79 -19.90 -0.97
N LYS A 677 6.29 -18.70 -0.66
CA LYS A 677 6.55 -17.62 -1.62
C LYS A 677 8.04 -17.43 -1.80
N TYR A 678 8.51 -17.56 -3.04
CA TYR A 678 9.89 -17.27 -3.46
C TYR A 678 9.99 -15.91 -4.13
N THR A 679 10.91 -15.08 -3.65
CA THR A 679 11.36 -13.84 -4.31
C THR A 679 12.76 -14.07 -4.83
N GLY A 680 12.95 -13.92 -6.13
CA GLY A 680 14.23 -14.16 -6.81
C GLY A 680 15.29 -13.11 -6.52
N PRO A 681 16.53 -13.30 -7.01
CA PRO A 681 17.61 -12.34 -6.83
C PRO A 681 17.31 -11.02 -7.52
N GLN A 682 17.79 -9.95 -6.89
CA GLN A 682 17.62 -8.56 -7.34
C GLN A 682 18.83 -7.71 -6.92
N TYR A 683 18.88 -6.45 -7.34
CA TYR A 683 19.89 -5.49 -6.92
C TYR A 683 19.22 -4.33 -6.19
N ALA A 684 19.85 -3.85 -5.11
CA ALA A 684 19.30 -2.74 -4.31
C ALA A 684 19.51 -1.37 -4.98
N ILE A 685 20.48 -1.23 -5.88
CA ILE A 685 20.81 0.03 -6.55
C ILE A 685 21.08 -0.19 -8.05
N ASP A 686 21.06 0.91 -8.81
CA ASP A 686 21.38 0.90 -10.25
C ASP A 686 22.80 0.41 -10.55
N GLY A 687 23.02 -0.10 -11.77
CA GLY A 687 24.32 -0.50 -12.29
C GLY A 687 24.73 -1.94 -11.95
N GLU A 688 23.87 -2.71 -11.27
CA GLU A 688 24.11 -4.12 -10.92
C GLU A 688 25.42 -4.41 -10.15
N PRO A 689 25.88 -3.58 -9.18
CA PRO A 689 27.13 -3.86 -8.49
C PRO A 689 26.96 -5.07 -7.55
N ALA A 690 27.93 -5.99 -7.58
CA ALA A 690 27.88 -7.28 -6.86
C ALA A 690 27.66 -7.12 -5.34
N ALA A 691 28.20 -6.05 -4.74
CA ALA A 691 28.03 -5.76 -3.31
C ALA A 691 26.58 -5.47 -2.90
N TYR A 692 25.73 -5.03 -3.83
CA TYR A 692 24.33 -4.70 -3.59
C TYR A 692 23.37 -5.73 -4.20
N ARG A 693 23.89 -6.91 -4.55
CA ARG A 693 23.06 -8.04 -4.98
C ARG A 693 22.38 -8.69 -3.79
N ILE A 694 21.07 -8.69 -3.79
CA ILE A 694 20.22 -9.39 -2.82
C ILE A 694 19.96 -10.79 -3.36
N ALA A 695 20.31 -11.82 -2.60
CA ALA A 695 20.02 -13.21 -2.98
C ALA A 695 18.52 -13.52 -2.88
N GLY A 696 18.05 -14.46 -3.69
CA GLY A 696 16.67 -14.93 -3.58
C GLY A 696 16.38 -15.55 -2.21
N TYR A 697 15.12 -15.44 -1.77
CA TYR A 697 14.66 -15.95 -0.48
C TYR A 697 13.22 -16.43 -0.53
N ASN A 698 12.89 -17.32 0.43
CA ASN A 698 11.55 -17.86 0.62
C ASN A 698 10.89 -17.30 1.89
N THR A 699 9.57 -17.29 1.88
CA THR A 699 8.73 -17.06 3.07
C THR A 699 7.59 -18.06 3.05
N ALA A 700 7.65 -19.05 3.95
CA ALA A 700 6.63 -20.08 4.07
C ALA A 700 5.68 -19.77 5.22
N ILE A 701 4.37 -19.93 4.97
CA ILE A 701 3.29 -19.74 5.94
C ILE A 701 2.57 -21.09 6.10
N LEU A 702 2.40 -21.55 7.34
CA LEU A 702 1.56 -22.69 7.71
C LEU A 702 0.41 -22.16 8.56
N SER A 703 -0.82 -22.44 8.16
CA SER A 703 -2.02 -22.14 8.95
C SER A 703 -2.85 -23.40 9.13
N ALA A 704 -3.39 -23.61 10.33
CA ALA A 704 -4.33 -24.71 10.61
C ALA A 704 -5.45 -24.14 11.50
N ARG A 705 -6.71 -24.45 11.14
CA ARG A 705 -7.92 -24.02 11.87
C ARG A 705 -8.87 -25.17 12.05
N TYR A 706 -9.57 -25.18 13.19
CA TYR A 706 -10.58 -26.18 13.53
C TYR A 706 -11.84 -25.49 14.06
N GLU A 707 -12.98 -25.82 13.50
CA GLU A 707 -14.29 -25.26 13.86
C GLU A 707 -15.05 -26.23 14.80
N ILE A 708 -15.57 -25.69 15.92
CA ILE A 708 -16.38 -26.44 16.91
C ILE A 708 -17.64 -25.59 17.20
N GLY A 709 -18.70 -25.83 16.46
CA GLY A 709 -19.92 -25.02 16.56
C GLY A 709 -19.59 -23.53 16.25
N PRO A 710 -19.90 -22.57 17.15
CA PRO A 710 -19.62 -21.16 16.91
C PRO A 710 -18.15 -20.76 17.15
N VAL A 711 -17.29 -21.71 17.53
CA VAL A 711 -15.90 -21.45 17.91
C VAL A 711 -14.97 -21.96 16.82
N GLN A 712 -14.08 -21.13 16.33
CA GLN A 712 -12.93 -21.54 15.52
C GLN A 712 -11.64 -21.30 16.32
N ILE A 713 -10.78 -22.31 16.36
CA ILE A 713 -9.44 -22.24 16.97
C ILE A 713 -8.42 -22.36 15.84
N GLY A 714 -7.43 -21.47 15.84
CA GLY A 714 -6.38 -21.42 14.83
C GLY A 714 -4.97 -21.40 15.38
N ILE A 715 -4.04 -21.88 14.59
CA ILE A 715 -2.60 -21.68 14.76
C ILE A 715 -1.99 -21.28 13.41
N GLU A 716 -1.07 -20.35 13.45
CA GLU A 716 -0.36 -19.87 12.28
C GLU A 716 1.13 -19.75 12.56
N VAL A 717 1.95 -20.17 11.61
CA VAL A 717 3.41 -20.04 11.62
C VAL A 717 3.84 -19.27 10.38
N ASN A 718 4.31 -18.04 10.54
CA ASN A 718 4.88 -17.23 9.48
C ASN A 718 6.42 -17.37 9.47
N ASP A 719 7.05 -17.38 8.28
CA ASP A 719 8.46 -17.73 8.07
C ASP A 719 8.82 -19.06 8.75
N LEU A 720 8.13 -20.15 8.34
CA LEU A 720 8.26 -21.49 8.89
C LEU A 720 9.72 -21.95 9.01
N PHE A 721 10.58 -21.53 8.07
CA PHE A 721 11.99 -21.93 8.04
C PHE A 721 12.93 -20.99 8.79
N ASN A 722 12.42 -19.87 9.36
CA ASN A 722 13.20 -18.86 10.10
C ASN A 722 14.41 -18.34 9.31
N SER A 723 14.19 -17.98 8.08
CA SER A 723 15.26 -17.76 7.10
C SER A 723 16.10 -16.50 7.33
N LYS A 724 15.51 -15.43 7.88
CA LYS A 724 16.18 -14.15 8.20
C LYS A 724 17.13 -13.66 7.10
N ARG A 725 16.64 -13.63 5.86
CA ARG A 725 17.40 -13.17 4.69
C ARG A 725 17.36 -11.66 4.56
N VAL A 726 18.37 -11.09 3.89
CA VAL A 726 18.38 -9.68 3.50
C VAL A 726 17.29 -9.43 2.47
N THR A 727 16.45 -8.43 2.69
CA THR A 727 15.37 -8.02 1.80
C THR A 727 15.63 -6.69 1.11
N ASN A 728 16.47 -5.83 1.73
CA ASN A 728 16.91 -4.56 1.14
C ASN A 728 18.29 -4.14 1.68
N ILE A 729 18.99 -3.30 0.92
CA ILE A 729 20.26 -2.69 1.30
C ILE A 729 20.22 -1.20 0.93
N ASN A 730 20.32 -0.33 1.93
CA ASN A 730 20.50 1.10 1.70
C ASN A 730 22.00 1.43 1.62
N GLN A 731 22.40 2.05 0.52
CA GLN A 731 23.78 2.49 0.34
C GLN A 731 24.12 3.64 1.28
N GLY A 732 25.19 3.50 2.03
CA GLY A 732 25.74 4.57 2.87
C GLY A 732 26.21 5.76 2.05
N LYS A 733 26.07 6.97 2.61
CA LYS A 733 26.56 8.23 2.00
C LYS A 733 27.50 8.94 2.95
N ALA A 734 28.58 9.52 2.44
CA ALA A 734 29.46 10.36 3.23
C ALA A 734 28.71 11.60 3.76
N TYR A 735 28.99 11.97 4.99
CA TYR A 735 28.37 13.11 5.64
C TYR A 735 29.43 13.92 6.39
N THR A 736 29.37 15.23 6.26
CA THR A 736 30.20 16.14 7.06
C THR A 736 29.34 16.75 8.15
N ASP A 737 29.69 16.46 9.41
CA ASP A 737 28.96 17.02 10.55
C ASP A 737 29.06 18.55 10.54
N PRO A 738 27.93 19.29 10.56
CA PRO A 738 27.93 20.74 10.46
C PRO A 738 28.55 21.43 11.66
N VAL A 739 28.62 20.77 12.83
CA VAL A 739 29.11 21.32 14.09
C VAL A 739 30.57 20.99 14.30
N THR A 740 30.95 19.72 14.22
CA THR A 740 32.29 19.23 14.50
C THR A 740 33.19 19.24 13.30
N LYS A 741 32.64 19.37 12.08
CA LYS A 741 33.32 19.23 10.79
C LYS A 741 33.94 17.85 10.56
N ALA A 742 33.62 16.89 11.39
CA ALA A 742 34.04 15.50 11.19
C ALA A 742 33.34 14.92 9.95
N VAL A 743 34.08 14.18 9.15
CA VAL A 743 33.55 13.42 8.02
C VAL A 743 33.34 12.00 8.48
N SER A 744 32.07 11.56 8.50
CA SER A 744 31.74 10.17 8.78
C SER A 744 32.02 9.29 7.55
N GLN A 745 32.44 8.05 7.81
CA GLN A 745 32.47 7.01 6.79
C GLN A 745 31.10 6.40 6.69
N PRO A 746 30.50 6.36 5.49
CA PRO A 746 29.20 5.76 5.33
C PRO A 746 29.29 4.23 5.45
N TYR A 747 28.36 3.65 6.20
CA TYR A 747 28.17 2.21 6.24
C TYR A 747 26.84 1.87 5.58
N ASP A 748 26.84 0.81 4.75
CA ASP A 748 25.61 0.27 4.20
C ASP A 748 24.72 -0.29 5.31
N GLN A 749 23.43 -0.11 5.15
CA GLN A 749 22.38 -0.54 6.08
C GLN A 749 21.62 -1.71 5.48
N TYR A 750 21.46 -2.79 6.25
CA TYR A 750 20.86 -4.04 5.82
C TYR A 750 19.51 -4.26 6.52
N PHE A 751 18.50 -4.60 5.75
CA PHE A 751 17.18 -4.96 6.23
C PHE A 751 16.97 -6.47 6.08
N TYR A 752 16.51 -7.12 7.15
CA TYR A 752 16.31 -8.56 7.18
C TYR A 752 14.84 -8.90 7.37
N GLN A 753 14.44 -10.10 6.90
CA GLN A 753 13.17 -10.67 7.31
C GLN A 753 13.10 -10.73 8.85
N PRO A 754 11.88 -10.57 9.45
CA PRO A 754 11.74 -10.56 10.92
C PRO A 754 12.10 -11.91 11.56
N GLY A 755 11.97 -13.02 10.82
CA GLY A 755 12.12 -14.39 11.28
C GLY A 755 10.76 -14.99 11.63
N ARG A 756 10.80 -16.23 12.14
CA ARG A 756 9.61 -17.01 12.42
C ARG A 756 8.78 -16.42 13.54
N SER A 757 7.46 -16.33 13.30
CA SER A 757 6.46 -16.05 14.32
C SER A 757 5.41 -17.16 14.37
N VAL A 758 4.90 -17.41 15.57
CA VAL A 758 3.81 -18.36 15.82
C VAL A 758 2.70 -17.60 16.54
N THR A 759 1.48 -17.74 16.05
CA THR A 759 0.30 -17.08 16.62
C THR A 759 -0.82 -18.11 16.79
N GLY A 760 -1.44 -18.14 17.94
CA GLY A 760 -2.69 -18.84 18.18
C GLY A 760 -3.86 -17.87 18.15
N ASP A 761 -4.99 -18.25 17.59
CA ASP A 761 -6.20 -17.43 17.55
C ASP A 761 -7.47 -18.21 17.92
N ILE A 762 -8.45 -17.46 18.41
CA ILE A 762 -9.80 -17.94 18.69
C ILE A 762 -10.78 -16.95 18.06
N THR A 763 -11.77 -17.47 17.32
CA THR A 763 -12.86 -16.70 16.74
C THR A 763 -14.19 -17.27 17.20
N LEU A 764 -15.08 -16.42 17.67
CA LEU A 764 -16.46 -16.75 18.04
C LEU A 764 -17.40 -16.07 17.06
N THR A 765 -18.30 -16.83 16.45
CA THR A 765 -19.31 -16.30 15.51
C THR A 765 -20.73 -16.65 16.01
N PHE A 766 -21.61 -15.66 16.09
CA PHE A 766 -22.98 -15.78 16.58
C PHE A 766 -23.97 -15.30 15.55
#